data_b646822c54b6e7af80c5e547e0859a49
#
_entry.id   b646822c54b6e7af80c5e547e0859a49
#
_cell.length_a   1.000
_cell.length_b   1.000
_cell.length_c   1.000
_cell.angle_alpha   90.00
_cell.angle_beta   90.00
_cell.angle_gamma   90.00
#
_symmetry.space_group_name_H-M   'P 1'
#
loop_
_entity.id
_entity.type
_entity.pdbx_description
1 polymer ?
#
loop_
_entity_poly.entity_id
_entity_poly.type
_entity_poly.pdbx_seq_one_letter_code
_entity_poly.pdbx_strand_id
1 'polypeptide(L)'
;MKAIWKREMQSYFFTAAGYVFLGVFLTVSSVLFYLEILSQRSGDLPTFIGGMSYLWMLLSPILTMRLLAEEKQKKTDQLLLTSPVSLPRIVMGKYLAAVTVLLMAAALTLLYAVIVAVYGRVYPAELAVNYLGFILQGCAFVALDLFMSGIASTPVTAAVLAFGANFLLWILDLLENAVQTRWISSVLRFCSLYSRNEPFLMGQLSFAGILFDLTLIILFLTGTIYLLDVKRIGGRPLRRGRGEEKPLKTGKGRYGRVSALLLAVLTASLAAMNIGAESLEKRFGWRADLSFNSISTHSAVTKDTLEHLQHPVHMYALYRKGDEDVPLTELLDRYAAASPLVTWEQLDPSLVPSLISRFSTDTDTPGENSLIVFCEATGRWRTLGPEDYVSLSMDQETGEYSYAGWTYERSITNAISYVTRETVPKVVILQGHGELDGNTVEHFDGLLTANRFEVIYADLSSPEYIPDPEDLLVFFSPQKDLNEEEMAKVKTFADQGGSFLFTYDPGDPISAMTGYTALLRSYGIVPLEGIVLEDRADTGNYYNGNTMYVIPEMLSTDLTMDLIGSGANTLLMPGCAAFEDPGETDRNLITAALLRSGENAYLKPMTAVSMERSGEDRTGPFTLGLQARRITSAGYLSRACAIGCSGTLTNEQVYAMTDCQQLIVRMAEFLLNMEASDLDILAREAIRPALGVGSIQPGSILLAALPAAVLVAALLVLRRRRSR
;
A
#
# COMPACT_ATOMS: atom_id res chain seq x y z
N MET A 1 -42.66 11.09 -20.57
CA MET A 1 -41.20 11.01 -20.31
C MET A 1 -40.40 11.06 -21.60
N LYS A 2 -40.51 10.07 -22.52
CA LYS A 2 -39.74 9.99 -23.78
C LYS A 2 -39.85 11.23 -24.67
N ALA A 3 -41.03 11.84 -24.81
CA ALA A 3 -41.23 13.06 -25.61
C ALA A 3 -40.51 14.28 -25.00
N ILE A 4 -40.48 14.41 -23.67
CA ILE A 4 -39.77 15.49 -22.97
C ILE A 4 -38.26 15.30 -23.13
N TRP A 5 -37.77 14.10 -22.87
CA TRP A 5 -36.34 13.75 -23.10
C TRP A 5 -35.92 14.08 -24.54
N LYS A 6 -36.71 13.66 -25.56
CA LYS A 6 -36.42 13.94 -26.97
C LYS A 6 -36.37 15.45 -27.25
N ARG A 7 -37.29 16.22 -26.67
CA ARG A 7 -37.33 17.69 -26.81
C ARG A 7 -36.09 18.35 -26.22
N GLU A 8 -35.68 17.93 -25.00
CA GLU A 8 -34.49 18.48 -24.36
C GLU A 8 -33.20 18.09 -25.12
N MET A 9 -33.09 16.82 -25.58
CA MET A 9 -31.97 16.38 -26.41
C MET A 9 -31.91 17.16 -27.72
N GLN A 10 -33.05 17.43 -28.36
CA GLN A 10 -33.10 18.31 -29.53
C GLN A 10 -32.68 19.75 -29.18
N SER A 11 -33.05 20.24 -28.01
CA SER A 11 -32.61 21.56 -27.55
C SER A 11 -31.08 21.61 -27.35
N TYR A 12 -30.44 20.58 -26.85
CA TYR A 12 -28.96 20.53 -26.71
C TYR A 12 -28.25 20.40 -28.05
N PHE A 13 -28.69 19.53 -28.96
CA PHE A 13 -27.94 19.19 -30.19
C PHE A 13 -28.46 19.86 -31.45
N PHE A 14 -29.67 20.44 -31.48
CA PHE A 14 -30.06 21.36 -32.53
C PHE A 14 -29.61 22.81 -32.28
N THR A 15 -29.20 23.14 -31.06
CA THR A 15 -28.42 24.34 -30.75
C THR A 15 -26.94 24.00 -30.64
N ALA A 16 -26.07 25.01 -30.65
CA ALA A 16 -24.64 24.79 -30.44
C ALA A 16 -24.29 24.39 -29.01
N ALA A 17 -25.23 24.54 -28.07
CA ALA A 17 -24.95 24.46 -26.63
C ALA A 17 -24.37 23.10 -26.20
N GLY A 18 -24.96 22.00 -26.65
CA GLY A 18 -24.47 20.65 -26.29
C GLY A 18 -23.10 20.34 -26.89
N TYR A 19 -22.87 20.73 -28.13
CA TYR A 19 -21.57 20.55 -28.79
C TYR A 19 -20.48 21.40 -28.15
N VAL A 20 -20.78 22.67 -27.83
CA VAL A 20 -19.82 23.54 -27.13
C VAL A 20 -19.49 23.00 -25.76
N PHE A 21 -20.50 22.56 -25.03
CA PHE A 21 -20.28 21.92 -23.71
C PHE A 21 -19.35 20.69 -23.81
N LEU A 22 -19.68 19.74 -24.69
CA LEU A 22 -18.84 18.55 -24.92
C LEU A 22 -17.45 18.93 -25.43
N GLY A 23 -17.35 19.93 -26.34
CA GLY A 23 -16.07 20.40 -26.83
C GLY A 23 -15.18 20.99 -25.76
N VAL A 24 -15.74 21.82 -24.85
CA VAL A 24 -14.99 22.37 -23.71
C VAL A 24 -14.58 21.26 -22.74
N PHE A 25 -15.51 20.36 -22.38
CA PHE A 25 -15.21 19.23 -21.51
C PHE A 25 -14.08 18.36 -22.08
N LEU A 26 -14.16 17.98 -23.35
CA LEU A 26 -13.15 17.15 -24.00
C LEU A 26 -11.81 17.90 -24.19
N THR A 27 -11.82 19.22 -24.42
CA THR A 27 -10.58 19.99 -24.52
C THR A 27 -9.84 19.99 -23.18
N VAL A 28 -10.55 20.31 -22.10
CA VAL A 28 -9.91 20.37 -20.77
C VAL A 28 -9.50 18.95 -20.31
N SER A 29 -10.33 17.95 -20.52
CA SER A 29 -9.96 16.57 -20.18
C SER A 29 -8.78 16.05 -21.03
N SER A 30 -8.65 16.46 -22.30
CA SER A 30 -7.48 16.14 -23.13
C SER A 30 -6.20 16.79 -22.59
N VAL A 31 -6.28 18.02 -22.09
CA VAL A 31 -5.13 18.71 -21.47
C VAL A 31 -4.73 17.99 -20.17
N LEU A 32 -5.71 17.63 -19.32
CA LEU A 32 -5.43 16.86 -18.09
C LEU A 32 -4.80 15.52 -18.43
N PHE A 33 -5.32 14.79 -19.42
CA PHE A 33 -4.76 13.51 -19.86
C PHE A 33 -3.33 13.65 -20.37
N TYR A 34 -3.03 14.72 -21.11
CA TYR A 34 -1.67 15.01 -21.55
C TYR A 34 -0.73 15.26 -20.37
N LEU A 35 -1.16 16.06 -19.38
CA LEU A 35 -0.32 16.45 -18.25
C LEU A 35 -0.12 15.29 -17.25
N GLU A 36 -1.14 14.50 -16.96
CA GLU A 36 -1.09 13.46 -15.95
C GLU A 36 -0.59 12.11 -16.50
N ILE A 37 -0.91 11.80 -17.76
CA ILE A 37 -0.64 10.48 -18.35
C ILE A 37 0.52 10.53 -19.34
N LEU A 38 0.39 11.32 -20.40
CA LEU A 38 1.37 11.28 -21.51
C LEU A 38 2.70 11.94 -21.15
N SER A 39 2.68 13.11 -20.51
CA SER A 39 3.92 13.82 -20.16
C SER A 39 4.74 13.08 -19.09
N GLN A 40 4.05 12.41 -18.15
CA GLN A 40 4.66 11.63 -17.08
C GLN A 40 4.92 10.18 -17.49
N ARG A 41 4.49 9.77 -18.69
CA ARG A 41 4.51 8.38 -19.16
C ARG A 41 3.86 7.40 -18.17
N SER A 42 2.88 7.85 -17.41
CA SER A 42 2.17 7.07 -16.40
C SER A 42 1.01 6.28 -17.00
N GLY A 43 0.76 5.07 -16.51
CA GLY A 43 -0.45 4.29 -16.80
C GLY A 43 -1.62 4.57 -15.84
N ASP A 44 -1.54 5.59 -14.98
CA ASP A 44 -2.48 5.83 -13.88
C ASP A 44 -3.79 6.49 -14.32
N LEU A 45 -4.66 5.69 -14.97
CA LEU A 45 -6.00 6.12 -15.39
C LEU A 45 -6.93 6.50 -14.23
N PRO A 46 -6.92 5.85 -13.05
CA PRO A 46 -7.76 6.26 -11.91
C PRO A 46 -7.57 7.71 -11.49
N THR A 47 -6.35 8.19 -11.31
CA THR A 47 -6.06 9.60 -10.97
C THR A 47 -6.62 10.55 -12.02
N PHE A 48 -6.43 10.23 -13.30
CA PHE A 48 -7.03 11.00 -14.40
C PHE A 48 -8.57 11.01 -14.34
N ILE A 49 -9.23 9.87 -14.06
CA ILE A 49 -10.69 9.79 -13.94
C ILE A 49 -11.19 10.61 -12.73
N GLY A 50 -10.42 10.63 -11.64
CA GLY A 50 -10.63 11.53 -10.50
C GLY A 50 -10.63 13.00 -10.95
N GLY A 51 -9.61 13.42 -11.70
CA GLY A 51 -9.53 14.76 -12.31
C GLY A 51 -10.73 15.10 -13.20
N MET A 52 -11.21 14.14 -14.01
CA MET A 52 -12.45 14.30 -14.80
C MET A 52 -13.69 14.49 -13.93
N SER A 53 -13.76 13.86 -12.77
CA SER A 53 -14.89 14.03 -11.82
C SER A 53 -14.96 15.47 -11.29
N TYR A 54 -13.82 16.07 -10.95
CA TYR A 54 -13.74 17.48 -10.58
C TYR A 54 -14.13 18.40 -11.76
N LEU A 55 -13.66 18.11 -12.96
CA LEU A 55 -14.04 18.86 -14.15
C LEU A 55 -15.54 18.80 -14.40
N TRP A 56 -16.17 17.61 -14.23
CA TRP A 56 -17.61 17.45 -14.36
C TRP A 56 -18.37 18.27 -13.32
N MET A 57 -17.94 18.28 -12.06
CA MET A 57 -18.49 19.09 -10.97
C MET A 57 -18.56 20.58 -11.35
N LEU A 58 -17.48 21.10 -11.99
CA LEU A 58 -17.38 22.49 -12.40
C LEU A 58 -18.29 22.82 -13.62
N LEU A 59 -18.43 21.90 -14.55
CA LEU A 59 -19.14 22.15 -15.81
C LEU A 59 -20.60 21.76 -15.79
N SER A 60 -21.04 20.81 -14.96
CA SER A 60 -22.43 20.31 -14.89
C SER A 60 -23.46 21.42 -14.62
N PRO A 61 -23.19 22.47 -13.80
CA PRO A 61 -24.12 23.59 -13.63
C PRO A 61 -24.44 24.34 -14.93
N ILE A 62 -23.48 24.42 -15.85
CA ILE A 62 -23.71 25.08 -17.16
C ILE A 62 -24.65 24.25 -18.04
N LEU A 63 -24.53 22.92 -17.96
CA LEU A 63 -25.42 22.01 -18.69
C LEU A 63 -26.86 22.06 -18.15
N THR A 64 -27.01 22.12 -16.83
CA THR A 64 -28.30 21.95 -16.14
C THR A 64 -29.06 23.25 -15.90
N MET A 65 -28.38 24.42 -15.93
CA MET A 65 -28.95 25.72 -15.60
C MET A 65 -30.22 26.04 -16.41
N ARG A 66 -30.34 25.53 -17.65
CA ARG A 66 -31.48 25.82 -18.54
C ARG A 66 -32.68 24.93 -18.30
N LEU A 67 -32.51 23.77 -17.66
CA LEU A 67 -33.54 22.74 -17.63
C LEU A 67 -34.87 23.17 -16.99
N LEU A 68 -34.82 23.95 -15.90
CA LEU A 68 -36.00 24.45 -15.23
C LEU A 68 -36.03 25.98 -15.14
N ALA A 69 -34.91 26.64 -14.95
CA ALA A 69 -34.83 28.08 -14.75
C ALA A 69 -35.13 28.87 -16.03
N GLU A 70 -34.76 28.38 -17.22
CA GLU A 70 -35.08 29.01 -18.48
C GLU A 70 -36.61 29.03 -18.77
N GLU A 71 -37.30 27.94 -18.48
CA GLU A 71 -38.77 27.87 -18.61
C GLU A 71 -39.45 28.86 -17.68
N LYS A 72 -38.96 29.04 -16.45
CA LYS A 72 -39.44 30.07 -15.53
C LYS A 72 -39.22 31.48 -16.02
N GLN A 73 -38.00 31.76 -16.49
CA GLN A 73 -37.67 33.09 -17.04
C GLN A 73 -38.56 33.46 -18.21
N LYS A 74 -38.85 32.50 -19.10
CA LYS A 74 -39.71 32.66 -20.27
C LYS A 74 -41.20 32.53 -19.93
N LYS A 75 -41.58 32.26 -18.67
CA LYS A 75 -42.96 32.02 -18.21
C LYS A 75 -43.69 30.85 -18.93
N THR A 76 -42.90 29.94 -19.53
CA THR A 76 -43.44 28.73 -20.18
C THR A 76 -43.66 27.57 -19.20
N ASP A 77 -43.13 27.69 -17.98
CA ASP A 77 -43.38 26.75 -16.87
C ASP A 77 -44.84 26.56 -16.56
N GLN A 78 -45.67 27.60 -16.70
CA GLN A 78 -47.13 27.52 -16.50
C GLN A 78 -47.81 26.54 -17.48
N LEU A 79 -47.40 26.55 -18.75
CA LEU A 79 -47.91 25.61 -19.75
C LEU A 79 -47.51 24.17 -19.44
N LEU A 80 -46.28 23.99 -18.92
CA LEU A 80 -45.79 22.68 -18.54
C LEU A 80 -46.53 22.12 -17.30
N LEU A 81 -46.74 22.98 -16.29
CA LEU A 81 -47.42 22.60 -15.04
C LEU A 81 -48.92 22.34 -15.20
N THR A 82 -49.55 22.94 -16.21
CA THR A 82 -50.96 22.71 -16.55
C THR A 82 -51.19 21.55 -17.53
N SER A 83 -50.11 20.99 -18.09
CA SER A 83 -50.20 19.85 -18.98
C SER A 83 -50.70 18.57 -18.26
N PRO A 84 -51.33 17.62 -18.97
CA PRO A 84 -51.84 16.37 -18.37
C PRO A 84 -50.69 15.39 -18.01
N VAL A 85 -49.47 15.81 -18.06
CA VAL A 85 -48.28 14.99 -17.74
C VAL A 85 -47.99 15.10 -16.23
N SER A 86 -47.71 13.96 -15.57
CA SER A 86 -47.36 13.96 -14.16
C SER A 86 -45.98 14.61 -13.94
N LEU A 87 -45.81 15.35 -12.82
CA LEU A 87 -44.58 16.03 -12.44
C LEU A 87 -43.32 15.10 -12.42
N PRO A 88 -43.42 13.87 -11.85
CA PRO A 88 -42.30 12.94 -11.91
C PRO A 88 -41.85 12.64 -13.35
N ARG A 89 -42.74 12.50 -14.31
CA ARG A 89 -42.38 12.25 -15.72
C ARG A 89 -41.69 13.45 -16.37
N ILE A 90 -42.02 14.67 -15.93
CA ILE A 90 -41.39 15.90 -16.40
C ILE A 90 -39.96 15.97 -15.87
N VAL A 91 -39.78 15.84 -14.55
CA VAL A 91 -38.47 15.92 -13.89
C VAL A 91 -37.55 14.83 -14.41
N MET A 92 -38.03 13.57 -14.46
CA MET A 92 -37.24 12.46 -14.98
C MET A 92 -36.85 12.63 -16.47
N GLY A 93 -37.76 13.21 -17.29
CA GLY A 93 -37.42 13.46 -18.70
C GLY A 93 -36.29 14.48 -18.88
N LYS A 94 -36.28 15.52 -18.06
CA LYS A 94 -35.21 16.53 -18.04
C LYS A 94 -33.90 16.01 -17.44
N TYR A 95 -33.98 15.29 -16.33
CA TYR A 95 -32.84 14.63 -15.69
C TYR A 95 -32.15 13.66 -16.65
N LEU A 96 -32.93 12.74 -17.27
CA LEU A 96 -32.36 11.78 -18.24
C LEU A 96 -31.74 12.43 -19.47
N ALA A 97 -32.18 13.61 -19.87
CA ALA A 97 -31.55 14.35 -20.97
C ALA A 97 -30.13 14.80 -20.58
N ALA A 98 -29.95 15.37 -19.39
CA ALA A 98 -28.62 15.75 -18.89
C ALA A 98 -27.71 14.53 -18.63
N VAL A 99 -28.25 13.45 -18.04
CA VAL A 99 -27.53 12.18 -17.84
C VAL A 99 -27.10 11.57 -19.20
N THR A 100 -27.92 11.71 -20.25
CA THR A 100 -27.51 11.25 -21.59
C THR A 100 -26.28 12.01 -22.09
N VAL A 101 -26.15 13.30 -21.82
CA VAL A 101 -24.96 14.09 -22.16
C VAL A 101 -23.75 13.65 -21.35
N LEU A 102 -23.92 13.33 -20.05
CA LEU A 102 -22.87 12.73 -19.21
C LEU A 102 -22.38 11.41 -19.81
N LEU A 103 -23.30 10.50 -20.15
CA LEU A 103 -22.95 9.20 -20.73
C LEU A 103 -22.25 9.35 -22.10
N MET A 104 -22.64 10.35 -22.90
CA MET A 104 -21.93 10.65 -24.13
C MET A 104 -20.51 11.17 -23.86
N ALA A 105 -20.34 12.03 -22.86
CA ALA A 105 -19.01 12.51 -22.45
C ALA A 105 -18.15 11.33 -21.95
N ALA A 106 -18.67 10.48 -21.06
CA ALA A 106 -18.01 9.29 -20.57
C ALA A 106 -17.63 8.32 -21.72
N ALA A 107 -18.52 8.09 -22.67
CA ALA A 107 -18.22 7.22 -23.82
C ALA A 107 -17.11 7.78 -24.72
N LEU A 108 -17.05 9.11 -24.91
CA LEU A 108 -15.98 9.74 -25.69
C LEU A 108 -14.63 9.70 -24.96
N THR A 109 -14.64 9.81 -23.65
CA THR A 109 -13.40 9.73 -22.84
C THR A 109 -12.83 8.30 -22.75
N LEU A 110 -13.59 7.23 -23.06
CA LEU A 110 -13.04 5.89 -23.21
C LEU A 110 -11.94 5.80 -24.27
N LEU A 111 -11.88 6.77 -25.21
CA LEU A 111 -10.78 6.86 -26.17
C LEU A 111 -9.41 7.04 -25.46
N TYR A 112 -9.36 7.70 -24.32
CA TYR A 112 -8.13 7.83 -23.54
C TYR A 112 -7.61 6.48 -23.03
N ALA A 113 -8.53 5.63 -22.56
CA ALA A 113 -8.18 4.26 -22.15
C ALA A 113 -7.66 3.44 -23.35
N VAL A 114 -8.22 3.65 -24.55
CA VAL A 114 -7.71 3.01 -25.78
C VAL A 114 -6.29 3.48 -26.09
N ILE A 115 -6.00 4.79 -25.93
CA ILE A 115 -4.64 5.31 -26.11
C ILE A 115 -3.67 4.64 -25.14
N VAL A 116 -4.03 4.54 -23.85
CA VAL A 116 -3.19 3.85 -22.85
C VAL A 116 -3.02 2.37 -23.20
N ALA A 117 -4.07 1.69 -23.69
CA ALA A 117 -4.00 0.28 -24.09
C ALA A 117 -3.05 0.01 -25.26
N VAL A 118 -2.84 1.01 -26.13
CA VAL A 118 -1.90 0.87 -27.26
C VAL A 118 -0.44 1.00 -26.80
N TYR A 119 -0.18 1.79 -25.77
CA TYR A 119 1.18 2.11 -25.31
C TYR A 119 1.57 1.45 -23.99
N GLY A 120 0.63 0.82 -23.29
CA GLY A 120 0.84 0.21 -21.98
C GLY A 120 -0.22 -0.83 -21.65
N ARG A 121 -0.35 -1.13 -20.35
CA ARG A 121 -1.34 -2.08 -19.84
C ARG A 121 -2.55 -1.33 -19.28
N VAL A 122 -3.75 -1.79 -19.61
CA VAL A 122 -5.02 -1.35 -19.02
C VAL A 122 -5.66 -2.53 -18.30
N TYR A 123 -6.17 -2.28 -17.12
CA TYR A 123 -6.89 -3.26 -16.30
C TYR A 123 -8.40 -3.04 -16.46
N PRO A 124 -9.10 -3.87 -17.28
CA PRO A 124 -10.49 -3.57 -17.68
C PRO A 124 -11.47 -3.57 -16.51
N ALA A 125 -11.27 -4.42 -15.51
CA ALA A 125 -12.15 -4.50 -14.35
C ALA A 125 -12.06 -3.23 -13.49
N GLU A 126 -10.85 -2.78 -13.19
CA GLU A 126 -10.59 -1.53 -12.50
C GLU A 126 -11.15 -0.32 -13.26
N LEU A 127 -10.86 -0.24 -14.55
CA LEU A 127 -11.39 0.82 -15.42
C LEU A 127 -12.92 0.89 -15.39
N ALA A 128 -13.59 -0.27 -15.41
CA ALA A 128 -15.06 -0.34 -15.34
C ALA A 128 -15.58 0.20 -14.01
N VAL A 129 -14.92 -0.11 -12.89
CA VAL A 129 -15.27 0.41 -11.56
C VAL A 129 -15.04 1.91 -11.47
N ASN A 130 -13.92 2.42 -11.96
CA ASN A 130 -13.64 3.86 -11.97
C ASN A 130 -14.68 4.64 -12.79
N TYR A 131 -15.03 4.16 -14.00
CA TYR A 131 -16.08 4.79 -14.82
C TYR A 131 -17.46 4.66 -14.19
N LEU A 132 -17.75 3.57 -13.48
CA LEU A 132 -19.00 3.43 -12.73
C LEU A 132 -19.09 4.51 -11.65
N GLY A 133 -18.05 4.72 -10.86
CA GLY A 133 -17.97 5.79 -9.87
C GLY A 133 -18.14 7.18 -10.51
N PHE A 134 -17.42 7.47 -11.59
CA PHE A 134 -17.56 8.72 -12.34
C PHE A 134 -19.00 8.97 -12.82
N ILE A 135 -19.66 7.95 -13.37
CA ILE A 135 -21.05 8.07 -13.87
C ILE A 135 -22.03 8.25 -12.71
N LEU A 136 -21.92 7.49 -11.62
CA LEU A 136 -22.81 7.60 -10.46
C LEU A 136 -22.69 8.97 -9.80
N GLN A 137 -21.47 9.40 -9.52
CA GLN A 137 -21.20 10.73 -8.96
C GLN A 137 -21.68 11.84 -9.90
N GLY A 138 -21.43 11.70 -11.20
CA GLY A 138 -21.91 12.65 -12.21
C GLY A 138 -23.44 12.72 -12.26
N CYS A 139 -24.14 11.61 -12.10
CA CYS A 139 -25.60 11.55 -11.98
C CYS A 139 -26.10 12.25 -10.71
N ALA A 140 -25.38 12.12 -9.58
CA ALA A 140 -25.72 12.81 -8.33
C ALA A 140 -25.58 14.34 -8.49
N PHE A 141 -24.48 14.83 -9.11
CA PHE A 141 -24.33 16.25 -9.42
C PHE A 141 -25.45 16.78 -10.33
N VAL A 142 -25.78 16.06 -11.39
CA VAL A 142 -26.90 16.45 -12.28
C VAL A 142 -28.22 16.54 -11.53
N ALA A 143 -28.49 15.64 -10.57
CA ALA A 143 -29.71 15.68 -9.76
C ALA A 143 -29.72 16.90 -8.82
N LEU A 144 -28.60 17.21 -8.15
CA LEU A 144 -28.42 18.40 -7.32
C LEU A 144 -28.58 19.69 -8.14
N ASP A 145 -27.92 19.78 -9.26
CA ASP A 145 -27.98 20.95 -10.16
C ASP A 145 -29.39 21.18 -10.69
N LEU A 146 -30.12 20.11 -11.03
CA LEU A 146 -31.52 20.19 -11.43
C LEU A 146 -32.42 20.74 -10.32
N PHE A 147 -32.13 20.33 -9.07
CA PHE A 147 -32.81 20.86 -7.89
C PHE A 147 -32.54 22.36 -7.72
N MET A 148 -31.28 22.79 -7.86
CA MET A 148 -30.91 24.21 -7.83
C MET A 148 -31.54 25.01 -8.96
N SER A 149 -31.62 24.46 -10.18
CA SER A 149 -32.36 25.03 -11.29
C SER A 149 -33.87 25.14 -10.99
N GLY A 150 -34.42 24.23 -10.20
CA GLY A 150 -35.78 24.25 -9.67
C GLY A 150 -36.02 25.41 -8.69
N ILE A 151 -35.06 25.82 -7.88
CA ILE A 151 -35.16 26.94 -6.94
C ILE A 151 -34.99 28.28 -7.67
N ALA A 152 -34.01 28.40 -8.54
CA ALA A 152 -33.61 29.61 -9.23
C ALA A 152 -34.74 30.21 -10.11
N SER A 153 -34.67 31.51 -10.35
CA SER A 153 -35.59 32.25 -11.23
C SER A 153 -35.03 32.50 -12.64
N THR A 154 -33.71 32.51 -12.78
CA THR A 154 -33.02 32.70 -14.07
C THR A 154 -31.92 31.65 -14.26
N PRO A 155 -31.50 31.34 -15.51
CA PRO A 155 -30.42 30.38 -15.77
C PRO A 155 -29.11 30.75 -15.08
N VAL A 156 -28.75 32.04 -15.04
CA VAL A 156 -27.51 32.51 -14.42
C VAL A 156 -27.54 32.24 -12.90
N THR A 157 -28.66 32.59 -12.23
CA THR A 157 -28.80 32.30 -10.79
C THR A 157 -28.82 30.78 -10.52
N ALA A 158 -29.35 29.99 -11.44
CA ALA A 158 -29.32 28.53 -11.37
C ALA A 158 -27.88 28.00 -11.41
N ALA A 159 -27.07 28.49 -12.35
CA ALA A 159 -25.65 28.10 -12.47
C ALA A 159 -24.85 28.48 -11.21
N VAL A 160 -25.03 29.71 -10.69
CA VAL A 160 -24.31 30.16 -9.48
C VAL A 160 -24.71 29.33 -8.25
N LEU A 161 -26.01 29.05 -8.07
CA LEU A 161 -26.49 28.23 -6.95
C LEU A 161 -25.98 26.76 -7.06
N ALA A 162 -26.04 26.19 -8.25
CA ALA A 162 -25.56 24.84 -8.51
C ALA A 162 -24.05 24.73 -8.28
N PHE A 163 -23.27 25.67 -8.83
CA PHE A 163 -21.82 25.74 -8.59
C PHE A 163 -21.50 25.89 -7.09
N GLY A 164 -22.20 26.78 -6.39
CA GLY A 164 -22.01 26.98 -4.95
C GLY A 164 -22.35 25.72 -4.14
N ALA A 165 -23.42 24.98 -4.53
CA ALA A 165 -23.80 23.74 -3.87
C ALA A 165 -22.79 22.61 -4.12
N ASN A 166 -22.31 22.46 -5.35
CA ASN A 166 -21.27 21.49 -5.71
C ASN A 166 -19.96 21.78 -4.98
N PHE A 167 -19.57 23.06 -4.94
CA PHE A 167 -18.37 23.51 -4.22
C PHE A 167 -18.48 23.32 -2.72
N LEU A 168 -19.67 23.51 -2.14
CA LEU A 168 -19.92 23.22 -0.73
C LEU A 168 -19.69 21.74 -0.41
N LEU A 169 -20.20 20.82 -1.26
CA LEU A 169 -19.98 19.38 -1.08
C LEU A 169 -18.49 19.02 -1.16
N TRP A 170 -17.74 19.70 -2.01
CA TRP A 170 -16.28 19.49 -2.11
C TRP A 170 -15.54 20.02 -0.89
N ILE A 171 -15.93 21.20 -0.34
CA ILE A 171 -15.33 21.74 0.89
C ILE A 171 -15.59 20.84 2.10
N LEU A 172 -16.74 20.14 2.15
CA LEU A 172 -17.02 19.22 3.27
C LEU A 172 -15.94 18.15 3.40
N ASP A 173 -15.42 17.65 2.30
CA ASP A 173 -14.32 16.68 2.26
C ASP A 173 -13.02 17.27 2.82
N LEU A 174 -12.66 18.48 2.40
CA LEU A 174 -11.50 19.19 2.91
C LEU A 174 -11.60 19.51 4.41
N LEU A 175 -12.81 19.87 4.88
CA LEU A 175 -13.07 20.16 6.29
C LEU A 175 -13.06 18.92 7.17
N GLU A 176 -13.39 17.73 6.65
CA GLU A 176 -13.32 16.48 7.39
C GLU A 176 -11.93 16.27 7.99
N ASN A 177 -10.90 16.45 7.16
CA ASN A 177 -9.50 16.24 7.53
C ASN A 177 -8.99 17.33 8.51
N ALA A 178 -9.58 18.54 8.47
CA ALA A 178 -9.18 19.66 9.33
C ALA A 178 -9.82 19.63 10.74
N VAL A 179 -10.93 18.88 10.93
CA VAL A 179 -11.69 18.88 12.18
C VAL A 179 -11.27 17.74 13.10
N GLN A 180 -10.70 18.05 14.26
CA GLN A 180 -10.28 17.08 15.27
C GLN A 180 -11.42 16.46 16.09
N THR A 181 -12.62 17.06 16.06
CA THR A 181 -13.76 16.60 16.87
C THR A 181 -14.44 15.41 16.22
N ARG A 182 -14.31 14.21 16.80
CA ARG A 182 -14.79 12.92 16.24
C ARG A 182 -16.22 12.94 15.71
N TRP A 183 -17.19 13.49 16.46
CA TRP A 183 -18.59 13.48 16.01
C TRP A 183 -18.84 14.41 14.82
N ILE A 184 -18.15 15.57 14.75
CA ILE A 184 -18.26 16.51 13.61
C ILE A 184 -17.62 15.87 12.36
N SER A 185 -16.40 15.35 12.49
CA SER A 185 -15.71 14.63 11.40
C SER A 185 -16.57 13.47 10.86
N SER A 186 -17.18 12.67 11.74
CA SER A 186 -18.09 11.58 11.31
C SER A 186 -19.30 12.09 10.53
N VAL A 187 -19.89 13.22 10.92
CA VAL A 187 -21.02 13.85 10.19
C VAL A 187 -20.55 14.41 8.85
N LEU A 188 -19.38 15.07 8.80
CA LEU A 188 -18.81 15.60 7.56
C LEU A 188 -18.50 14.47 6.58
N ARG A 189 -17.85 13.40 7.03
CA ARG A 189 -17.57 12.19 6.24
C ARG A 189 -18.84 11.54 5.71
N PHE A 190 -19.88 11.43 6.54
CA PHE A 190 -21.17 10.88 6.11
C PHE A 190 -21.79 11.70 4.99
N CYS A 191 -21.59 13.02 4.96
CA CYS A 191 -22.13 13.92 3.93
C CYS A 191 -21.20 14.13 2.75
N SER A 192 -19.91 13.72 2.83
CA SER A 192 -18.95 13.89 1.76
C SER A 192 -19.24 12.97 0.58
N LEU A 193 -19.37 13.56 -0.62
CA LEU A 193 -19.55 12.82 -1.85
C LEU A 193 -18.23 12.23 -2.36
N TYR A 194 -17.11 12.89 -2.08
CA TYR A 194 -15.78 12.47 -2.54
C TYR A 194 -15.23 11.33 -1.72
N SER A 195 -15.27 11.38 -0.39
CA SER A 195 -14.87 10.27 0.48
C SER A 195 -15.64 8.97 0.17
N ARG A 196 -16.91 9.10 -0.26
CA ARG A 196 -17.73 7.94 -0.65
C ARG A 196 -17.38 7.40 -2.04
N ASN A 197 -16.79 8.23 -2.89
CA ASN A 197 -16.39 7.85 -4.25
C ASN A 197 -14.93 7.39 -4.36
N GLU A 198 -14.11 7.65 -3.35
CA GLU A 198 -12.70 7.26 -3.28
C GLU A 198 -12.47 5.75 -3.53
N PRO A 199 -13.24 4.81 -2.94
CA PRO A 199 -13.08 3.38 -3.23
C PRO A 199 -13.20 3.06 -4.73
N PHE A 200 -14.08 3.73 -5.47
CA PHE A 200 -14.20 3.50 -6.92
C PHE A 200 -12.93 3.94 -7.66
N LEU A 201 -12.29 5.04 -7.24
CA LEU A 201 -11.01 5.49 -7.81
C LEU A 201 -9.87 4.51 -7.51
N MET A 202 -9.92 3.84 -6.37
CA MET A 202 -8.99 2.77 -6.00
C MET A 202 -9.30 1.42 -6.68
N GLY A 203 -10.28 1.35 -7.58
CA GLY A 203 -10.69 0.11 -8.24
C GLY A 203 -11.54 -0.81 -7.36
N GLN A 204 -12.05 -0.33 -6.24
CA GLN A 204 -12.86 -1.11 -5.31
C GLN A 204 -14.35 -0.86 -5.55
N LEU A 205 -15.12 -1.91 -5.78
CA LEU A 205 -16.57 -1.84 -5.93
C LEU A 205 -17.23 -1.84 -4.56
N SER A 206 -17.63 -0.65 -4.07
CA SER A 206 -18.31 -0.47 -2.78
C SER A 206 -19.83 -0.48 -2.95
N PHE A 207 -20.50 -1.37 -2.22
CA PHE A 207 -21.98 -1.40 -2.17
C PHE A 207 -22.55 -0.15 -1.48
N ALA A 208 -21.92 0.29 -0.38
CA ALA A 208 -22.34 1.49 0.34
C ALA A 208 -22.18 2.75 -0.51
N GLY A 209 -21.10 2.85 -1.30
CA GLY A 209 -20.89 3.95 -2.24
C GLY A 209 -21.96 4.03 -3.32
N ILE A 210 -22.29 2.92 -3.97
CA ILE A 210 -23.38 2.85 -4.96
C ILE A 210 -24.70 3.32 -4.34
N LEU A 211 -25.03 2.78 -3.16
CA LEU A 211 -26.28 3.11 -2.48
C LEU A 211 -26.36 4.58 -2.09
N PHE A 212 -25.23 5.15 -1.65
CA PHE A 212 -25.14 6.56 -1.29
C PHE A 212 -25.46 7.48 -2.48
N ASP A 213 -24.81 7.27 -3.64
CA ASP A 213 -25.08 8.05 -4.85
C ASP A 213 -26.54 7.92 -5.31
N LEU A 214 -27.09 6.70 -5.31
CA LEU A 214 -28.49 6.47 -5.65
C LEU A 214 -29.45 7.19 -4.69
N THR A 215 -29.15 7.21 -3.39
CA THR A 215 -29.98 7.92 -2.39
C THR A 215 -29.93 9.42 -2.57
N LEU A 216 -28.79 10.01 -2.92
CA LEU A 216 -28.67 11.42 -3.26
C LEU A 216 -29.47 11.77 -4.51
N ILE A 217 -29.38 10.96 -5.56
CA ILE A 217 -30.18 11.13 -6.78
C ILE A 217 -31.68 11.14 -6.45
N ILE A 218 -32.15 10.14 -5.68
CA ILE A 218 -33.55 10.04 -5.26
C ILE A 218 -33.96 11.26 -4.43
N LEU A 219 -33.15 11.70 -3.48
CA LEU A 219 -33.41 12.84 -2.61
C LEU A 219 -33.60 14.12 -3.42
N PHE A 220 -32.65 14.47 -4.29
CA PHE A 220 -32.71 15.72 -5.06
C PHE A 220 -33.82 15.69 -6.13
N LEU A 221 -34.06 14.57 -6.79
CA LEU A 221 -35.17 14.44 -7.74
C LEU A 221 -36.51 14.57 -7.04
N THR A 222 -36.70 13.93 -5.87
CA THR A 222 -37.94 14.03 -5.08
C THR A 222 -38.11 15.45 -4.55
N GLY A 223 -37.04 16.08 -4.08
CA GLY A 223 -37.00 17.49 -3.69
C GLY A 223 -37.42 18.43 -4.84
N THR A 224 -36.95 18.16 -6.06
CA THR A 224 -37.35 18.92 -7.26
C THR A 224 -38.85 18.75 -7.56
N ILE A 225 -39.34 17.51 -7.50
CA ILE A 225 -40.79 17.24 -7.70
C ILE A 225 -41.60 17.97 -6.65
N TYR A 226 -41.19 17.94 -5.38
CA TYR A 226 -41.85 18.65 -4.29
C TYR A 226 -41.88 20.17 -4.52
N LEU A 227 -40.77 20.77 -4.93
CA LEU A 227 -40.73 22.20 -5.25
C LEU A 227 -41.72 22.58 -6.37
N LEU A 228 -41.79 21.77 -7.42
CA LEU A 228 -42.74 22.01 -8.52
C LEU A 228 -44.17 21.80 -8.10
N ASP A 229 -44.46 20.82 -7.24
CA ASP A 229 -45.81 20.55 -6.74
C ASP A 229 -46.32 21.69 -5.84
N VAL A 230 -45.50 22.20 -4.93
CA VAL A 230 -45.81 23.36 -4.10
C VAL A 230 -46.12 24.59 -4.97
N LYS A 231 -45.38 24.80 -6.05
CA LYS A 231 -45.64 25.90 -7.01
C LYS A 231 -46.95 25.68 -7.79
N ARG A 232 -47.25 24.46 -8.20
CA ARG A 232 -48.49 24.08 -8.87
C ARG A 232 -49.72 24.38 -8.02
N ILE A 233 -49.67 24.07 -6.72
CA ILE A 233 -50.77 24.25 -5.76
C ILE A 233 -50.87 25.72 -5.32
N GLY A 234 -49.71 26.45 -5.26
CA GLY A 234 -49.60 27.83 -4.81
C GLY A 234 -49.91 28.90 -5.89
N GLY A 235 -50.26 28.49 -7.11
CA GLY A 235 -50.58 29.42 -8.21
C GLY A 235 -51.60 30.45 -7.77
N ARG A 236 -51.32 31.76 -7.92
CA ARG A 236 -52.14 32.90 -7.53
C ARG A 236 -53.55 32.72 -8.10
N PRO A 237 -54.62 32.95 -7.26
CA PRO A 237 -55.96 33.06 -7.81
C PRO A 237 -56.00 34.22 -8.78
N LEU A 238 -56.42 33.95 -10.00
CA LEU A 238 -56.73 34.95 -11.01
C LEU A 238 -57.71 35.98 -10.41
N ARG A 239 -57.27 37.23 -10.40
CA ARG A 239 -57.99 38.49 -10.34
C ARG A 239 -59.24 38.53 -9.45
N ARG A 240 -59.10 39.22 -8.33
CA ARG A 240 -60.12 39.65 -7.41
C ARG A 240 -61.26 40.37 -8.18
N GLY A 241 -62.39 39.69 -8.37
CA GLY A 241 -63.69 40.37 -8.49
C GLY A 241 -64.05 40.86 -7.11
N ARG A 242 -64.55 42.09 -7.03
CA ARG A 242 -65.08 42.72 -5.81
C ARG A 242 -66.26 41.86 -5.28
N GLY A 243 -65.99 41.16 -4.16
CA GLY A 243 -66.96 40.39 -3.42
C GLY A 243 -66.30 39.74 -2.23
N GLU A 244 -66.67 40.21 -1.02
CA GLU A 244 -66.17 39.72 0.24
C GLU A 244 -66.57 38.26 0.46
N GLU A 245 -65.64 37.31 0.29
CA GLU A 245 -65.75 36.00 0.94
C GLU A 245 -64.48 35.71 1.73
N LYS A 246 -64.66 35.39 3.00
CA LYS A 246 -63.59 35.00 3.93
C LYS A 246 -62.78 33.86 3.36
N PRO A 247 -61.44 33.87 3.46
CA PRO A 247 -60.62 32.78 2.95
C PRO A 247 -60.91 31.50 3.72
N LEU A 248 -61.36 30.45 3.01
CA LEU A 248 -61.41 29.10 3.55
C LEU A 248 -60.00 28.66 3.94
N LYS A 249 -59.71 28.67 5.22
CA LYS A 249 -58.39 28.39 5.85
C LYS A 249 -57.97 26.92 5.86
N THR A 250 -58.54 25.98 5.10
CA THR A 250 -58.51 24.58 5.57
C THR A 250 -57.88 23.52 4.66
N GLY A 251 -57.40 23.80 3.48
CA GLY A 251 -56.82 22.73 2.64
C GLY A 251 -55.29 22.86 2.31
N LYS A 252 -54.88 24.06 1.93
CA LYS A 252 -53.58 24.30 1.34
C LYS A 252 -52.38 24.20 2.32
N GLY A 253 -52.52 24.66 3.56
CA GLY A 253 -51.50 24.60 4.57
C GLY A 253 -51.26 23.20 5.17
N ARG A 254 -52.31 22.35 5.16
CA ARG A 254 -52.25 20.97 5.64
C ARG A 254 -51.51 20.07 4.63
N TYR A 255 -51.81 20.24 3.34
CA TYR A 255 -51.16 19.50 2.26
C TYR A 255 -49.63 19.79 2.19
N GLY A 256 -49.24 21.08 2.23
CA GLY A 256 -47.82 21.46 2.22
C GLY A 256 -47.05 20.92 3.44
N ARG A 257 -47.69 20.90 4.63
CA ARG A 257 -47.08 20.31 5.83
C ARG A 257 -46.94 18.79 5.74
N VAL A 258 -47.93 18.08 5.21
CA VAL A 258 -47.87 16.63 5.02
C VAL A 258 -46.78 16.27 3.99
N SER A 259 -46.69 16.99 2.88
CA SER A 259 -45.65 16.75 1.87
C SER A 259 -44.27 17.08 2.39
N ALA A 260 -44.10 18.11 3.22
CA ALA A 260 -42.82 18.41 3.88
C ALA A 260 -42.45 17.34 4.90
N LEU A 261 -43.41 16.84 5.67
CA LEU A 261 -43.21 15.73 6.61
C LEU A 261 -42.78 14.45 5.85
N LEU A 262 -43.46 14.13 4.74
CA LEU A 262 -43.08 12.97 3.91
C LEU A 262 -41.66 13.10 3.35
N LEU A 263 -41.25 14.30 2.91
CA LEU A 263 -39.88 14.54 2.47
C LEU A 263 -38.89 14.38 3.62
N ALA A 264 -39.20 14.88 4.82
CA ALA A 264 -38.33 14.71 6.00
C ALA A 264 -38.22 13.24 6.41
N VAL A 265 -39.32 12.48 6.39
CA VAL A 265 -39.30 11.02 6.66
C VAL A 265 -38.48 10.29 5.61
N LEU A 266 -38.63 10.64 4.33
CA LEU A 266 -37.82 10.06 3.25
C LEU A 266 -36.34 10.33 3.48
N THR A 267 -35.94 11.58 3.78
CA THR A 267 -34.55 11.95 4.05
C THR A 267 -34.01 11.14 5.23
N ALA A 268 -34.76 11.04 6.33
CA ALA A 268 -34.34 10.25 7.50
C ALA A 268 -34.21 8.74 7.17
N SER A 269 -35.12 8.21 6.37
CA SER A 269 -35.08 6.80 5.93
C SER A 269 -33.90 6.53 5.03
N LEU A 270 -33.59 7.44 4.09
CA LEU A 270 -32.42 7.32 3.22
C LEU A 270 -31.10 7.42 4.02
N ALA A 271 -31.03 8.31 5.02
CA ALA A 271 -29.88 8.40 5.91
C ALA A 271 -29.68 7.10 6.73
N ALA A 272 -30.76 6.57 7.33
CA ALA A 272 -30.70 5.31 8.07
C ALA A 272 -30.28 4.13 7.19
N MET A 273 -30.75 4.10 5.93
CA MET A 273 -30.38 3.08 4.96
C MET A 273 -28.87 3.14 4.62
N ASN A 274 -28.30 4.33 4.47
CA ASN A 274 -26.86 4.49 4.22
C ASN A 274 -26.01 4.06 5.43
N ILE A 275 -26.41 4.42 6.65
CA ILE A 275 -25.73 3.96 7.88
C ILE A 275 -25.77 2.43 7.98
N GLY A 276 -26.94 1.84 7.67
CA GLY A 276 -27.11 0.38 7.65
C GLY A 276 -26.24 -0.28 6.58
N ALA A 277 -26.17 0.28 5.39
CA ALA A 277 -25.35 -0.24 4.29
C ALA A 277 -23.85 -0.22 4.62
N GLU A 278 -23.37 0.87 5.21
CA GLU A 278 -21.97 0.97 5.64
C GLU A 278 -21.63 -0.07 6.73
N SER A 279 -22.53 -0.24 7.70
CA SER A 279 -22.37 -1.24 8.75
C SER A 279 -22.39 -2.66 8.20
N LEU A 280 -23.22 -2.95 7.20
CA LEU A 280 -23.30 -4.25 6.54
C LEU A 280 -22.07 -4.49 5.66
N GLU A 281 -21.62 -3.48 4.91
CA GLU A 281 -20.41 -3.58 4.09
C GLU A 281 -19.18 -3.92 4.95
N LYS A 282 -19.01 -3.23 6.09
CA LYS A 282 -17.92 -3.52 7.04
C LYS A 282 -18.06 -4.91 7.65
N ARG A 283 -19.29 -5.33 8.03
CA ARG A 283 -19.51 -6.61 8.71
C ARG A 283 -19.37 -7.83 7.79
N PHE A 284 -19.78 -7.72 6.53
CA PHE A 284 -19.82 -8.83 5.57
C PHE A 284 -18.75 -8.72 4.47
N GLY A 285 -17.91 -7.69 4.51
CA GLY A 285 -16.87 -7.50 3.51
C GLY A 285 -17.42 -7.30 2.09
N TRP A 286 -18.60 -6.67 1.91
CA TRP A 286 -19.25 -6.46 0.60
C TRP A 286 -18.55 -5.38 -0.24
N ARG A 287 -17.22 -5.42 -0.24
CA ARG A 287 -16.38 -4.58 -1.07
C ARG A 287 -15.51 -5.49 -1.93
N ALA A 288 -15.72 -5.49 -3.25
CA ALA A 288 -14.91 -6.25 -4.18
C ALA A 288 -13.75 -5.39 -4.65
N ASP A 289 -12.53 -5.87 -4.41
CA ASP A 289 -11.30 -5.25 -4.90
C ASP A 289 -11.02 -5.77 -6.30
N LEU A 290 -11.10 -4.87 -7.28
CA LEU A 290 -10.84 -5.08 -8.70
C LEU A 290 -9.67 -4.21 -9.19
N SER A 291 -8.89 -3.66 -8.23
CA SER A 291 -7.68 -2.88 -8.51
C SER A 291 -6.61 -3.72 -9.20
N PHE A 292 -5.70 -3.05 -9.88
CA PHE A 292 -4.63 -3.72 -10.64
C PHE A 292 -3.72 -4.60 -9.77
N ASN A 293 -3.49 -4.23 -8.52
CA ASN A 293 -2.62 -4.91 -7.58
C ASN A 293 -3.36 -5.69 -6.49
N SER A 294 -4.69 -5.56 -6.38
CA SER A 294 -5.52 -6.24 -5.37
C SER A 294 -4.93 -6.15 -3.96
N ILE A 295 -4.34 -4.99 -3.60
CA ILE A 295 -3.54 -4.78 -2.39
C ILE A 295 -4.31 -5.06 -1.10
N SER A 296 -5.61 -4.90 -1.11
CA SER A 296 -6.48 -5.08 0.05
C SER A 296 -7.20 -6.44 0.08
N THR A 297 -6.84 -7.42 -0.78
CA THR A 297 -7.42 -8.77 -0.74
C THR A 297 -6.46 -9.77 -0.10
N HIS A 298 -7.02 -10.68 0.73
CA HIS A 298 -6.25 -11.78 1.32
C HIS A 298 -5.99 -12.90 0.32
N SER A 299 -4.75 -13.37 0.29
CA SER A 299 -4.34 -14.59 -0.41
C SER A 299 -4.98 -15.83 0.24
N ALA A 300 -4.86 -16.98 -0.43
CA ALA A 300 -5.31 -18.25 0.13
C ALA A 300 -4.51 -18.60 1.40
N VAL A 301 -3.24 -18.28 1.42
CA VAL A 301 -2.33 -18.52 2.55
C VAL A 301 -2.73 -17.71 3.78
N THR A 302 -3.02 -16.42 3.61
CA THR A 302 -3.51 -15.56 4.72
C THR A 302 -4.83 -16.08 5.28
N LYS A 303 -5.76 -16.50 4.43
CA LYS A 303 -7.04 -17.08 4.87
C LYS A 303 -6.84 -18.34 5.68
N ASP A 304 -5.99 -19.25 5.20
CA ASP A 304 -5.66 -20.48 5.92
C ASP A 304 -5.02 -20.19 7.28
N THR A 305 -4.08 -19.26 7.35
CA THR A 305 -3.47 -18.82 8.61
C THR A 305 -4.50 -18.26 9.59
N LEU A 306 -5.45 -17.46 9.11
CA LEU A 306 -6.48 -16.86 9.96
C LEU A 306 -7.56 -17.86 10.40
N GLU A 307 -7.87 -18.87 9.58
CA GLU A 307 -8.82 -19.94 9.93
C GLU A 307 -8.24 -20.88 11.01
N HIS A 308 -6.92 -21.10 11.00
CA HIS A 308 -6.24 -21.95 11.99
C HIS A 308 -5.71 -21.18 13.22
N LEU A 309 -5.98 -19.87 13.32
CA LEU A 309 -5.55 -19.05 14.44
C LEU A 309 -6.18 -19.53 15.76
N GLN A 310 -5.35 -19.79 16.78
CA GLN A 310 -5.80 -20.30 18.09
C GLN A 310 -5.81 -19.21 19.17
N HIS A 311 -4.98 -18.18 19.03
CA HIS A 311 -4.80 -17.15 20.05
C HIS A 311 -5.24 -15.78 19.54
N PRO A 312 -5.81 -14.91 20.41
CA PRO A 312 -6.17 -13.55 20.02
C PRO A 312 -4.92 -12.70 19.72
N VAL A 313 -4.97 -11.95 18.64
CA VAL A 313 -3.94 -11.03 18.20
C VAL A 313 -4.48 -9.60 18.22
N HIS A 314 -3.74 -8.69 18.85
CA HIS A 314 -4.02 -7.27 18.88
C HIS A 314 -3.00 -6.52 18.03
N MET A 315 -3.47 -5.60 17.19
CA MET A 315 -2.61 -4.79 16.35
C MET A 315 -2.80 -3.31 16.72
N TYR A 316 -1.70 -2.59 16.92
CA TYR A 316 -1.68 -1.18 17.24
C TYR A 316 -1.05 -0.41 16.08
N ALA A 317 -1.86 0.31 15.31
CA ALA A 317 -1.40 1.15 14.21
C ALA A 317 -1.02 2.55 14.74
N LEU A 318 0.25 2.88 14.72
CA LEU A 318 0.81 4.10 15.30
C LEU A 318 0.80 5.24 14.28
N TYR A 319 -0.37 5.86 14.09
CA TYR A 319 -0.58 6.95 13.14
C TYR A 319 -1.28 8.12 13.83
N ARG A 320 -0.87 9.34 13.49
CA ARG A 320 -1.66 10.52 13.84
C ARG A 320 -2.95 10.53 13.03
N LYS A 321 -4.00 11.08 13.60
CA LYS A 321 -5.27 11.17 12.89
C LYS A 321 -5.14 12.11 11.68
N GLY A 322 -5.42 11.59 10.50
CA GLY A 322 -5.32 12.28 9.22
C GLY A 322 -4.05 11.94 8.41
N ASP A 323 -3.10 11.22 9.03
CA ASP A 323 -1.86 10.76 8.39
C ASP A 323 -1.85 9.22 8.23
N GLU A 324 -3.05 8.59 8.28
CA GLU A 324 -3.18 7.15 8.17
C GLU A 324 -2.76 6.64 6.79
N ASP A 325 -2.03 5.53 6.78
CA ASP A 325 -1.83 4.74 5.56
C ASP A 325 -3.16 4.02 5.22
N VAL A 326 -3.87 4.54 4.23
CA VAL A 326 -5.19 4.03 3.83
C VAL A 326 -5.15 2.57 3.36
N PRO A 327 -4.23 2.13 2.49
CA PRO A 327 -4.05 0.72 2.13
C PRO A 327 -3.85 -0.19 3.34
N LEU A 328 -3.03 0.20 4.30
CA LEU A 328 -2.79 -0.56 5.52
C LEU A 328 -4.06 -0.67 6.37
N THR A 329 -4.73 0.45 6.66
CA THR A 329 -5.93 0.45 7.51
C THR A 329 -7.08 -0.33 6.90
N GLU A 330 -7.27 -0.27 5.58
CA GLU A 330 -8.26 -1.10 4.87
C GLU A 330 -7.92 -2.59 4.95
N LEU A 331 -6.64 -2.94 4.87
CA LEU A 331 -6.20 -4.32 5.02
C LEU A 331 -6.41 -4.81 6.45
N LEU A 332 -6.08 -4.01 7.48
CA LEU A 332 -6.33 -4.32 8.90
C LEU A 332 -7.83 -4.53 9.19
N ASP A 333 -8.71 -3.70 8.63
CA ASP A 333 -10.16 -3.89 8.72
C ASP A 333 -10.59 -5.26 8.16
N ARG A 334 -9.96 -5.73 7.08
CA ARG A 334 -10.23 -7.04 6.49
C ARG A 334 -9.69 -8.19 7.32
N TYR A 335 -8.51 -8.05 7.94
CA TYR A 335 -8.01 -9.03 8.92
C TYR A 335 -8.99 -9.19 10.09
N ALA A 336 -9.47 -8.08 10.66
CA ALA A 336 -10.45 -8.09 11.74
C ALA A 336 -11.82 -8.66 11.31
N ALA A 337 -12.21 -8.47 10.04
CA ALA A 337 -13.43 -9.06 9.49
C ALA A 337 -13.28 -10.56 9.19
N ALA A 338 -12.08 -11.03 8.83
CA ALA A 338 -11.81 -12.42 8.49
C ALA A 338 -11.71 -13.33 9.71
N SER A 339 -11.19 -12.83 10.85
CA SER A 339 -11.08 -13.61 12.08
C SER A 339 -11.53 -12.79 13.30
N PRO A 340 -12.44 -13.31 14.14
CA PRO A 340 -12.83 -12.65 15.40
C PRO A 340 -11.71 -12.59 16.43
N LEU A 341 -10.63 -13.35 16.24
CA LEU A 341 -9.44 -13.35 17.08
C LEU A 341 -8.46 -12.23 16.73
N VAL A 342 -8.66 -11.53 15.61
CA VAL A 342 -7.82 -10.41 15.21
C VAL A 342 -8.55 -9.10 15.48
N THR A 343 -7.90 -8.22 16.23
CA THR A 343 -8.42 -6.88 16.54
C THR A 343 -7.34 -5.84 16.30
N TRP A 344 -7.74 -4.64 15.89
CA TRP A 344 -6.78 -3.55 15.73
C TRP A 344 -7.35 -2.21 16.19
N GLU A 345 -6.48 -1.30 16.57
CA GLU A 345 -6.83 0.08 16.87
C GLU A 345 -5.72 1.04 16.44
N GLN A 346 -6.14 2.25 16.07
CA GLN A 346 -5.24 3.34 15.73
C GLN A 346 -4.93 4.14 16.99
N LEU A 347 -3.64 4.38 17.23
CA LEU A 347 -3.15 5.15 18.36
C LEU A 347 -2.20 6.26 17.87
N ASP A 348 -2.35 7.46 18.40
CA ASP A 348 -1.38 8.53 18.17
C ASP A 348 -0.14 8.26 19.04
N PRO A 349 1.05 8.04 18.44
CA PRO A 349 2.26 7.69 19.18
C PRO A 349 2.65 8.73 20.23
N SER A 350 2.35 10.01 19.99
CA SER A 350 2.62 11.08 20.95
C SER A 350 1.79 11.01 22.22
N LEU A 351 0.66 10.30 22.18
CA LEU A 351 -0.28 10.15 23.31
C LEU A 351 -0.08 8.85 24.11
N VAL A 352 0.71 7.90 23.60
CA VAL A 352 0.89 6.57 24.20
C VAL A 352 2.35 6.17 24.45
N PRO A 353 3.19 7.02 25.05
CA PRO A 353 4.62 6.72 25.25
C PRO A 353 4.86 5.47 26.11
N SER A 354 3.98 5.15 27.05
CA SER A 354 4.08 3.95 27.89
C SER A 354 3.85 2.67 27.09
N LEU A 355 2.99 2.69 26.08
CA LEU A 355 2.78 1.56 25.16
C LEU A 355 4.03 1.34 24.31
N ILE A 356 4.58 2.40 23.76
CA ILE A 356 5.81 2.34 22.94
C ILE A 356 6.95 1.75 23.77
N SER A 357 7.20 2.23 24.98
CA SER A 357 8.23 1.69 25.88
C SER A 357 8.04 0.20 26.20
N ARG A 358 6.79 -0.27 26.26
CA ARG A 358 6.50 -1.69 26.50
C ARG A 358 6.94 -2.57 25.33
N PHE A 359 6.85 -2.05 24.11
CA PHE A 359 7.15 -2.78 22.87
C PHE A 359 8.49 -2.35 22.23
N SER A 360 9.33 -1.63 22.98
CA SER A 360 10.70 -1.28 22.56
C SER A 360 11.70 -2.33 23.01
N THR A 361 12.73 -2.54 22.19
CA THR A 361 13.94 -3.28 22.53
C THR A 361 15.13 -2.32 22.47
N ASP A 362 16.33 -2.80 22.80
CA ASP A 362 17.56 -1.99 22.74
C ASP A 362 17.91 -1.58 21.29
N THR A 363 17.45 -2.36 20.29
CA THR A 363 17.75 -2.16 18.87
C THR A 363 16.57 -1.67 18.06
N ASP A 364 15.33 -1.82 18.56
CA ASP A 364 14.10 -1.45 17.86
C ASP A 364 13.14 -0.71 18.79
N THR A 365 12.70 0.47 18.35
CA THR A 365 11.68 1.27 19.04
C THR A 365 10.57 1.61 18.05
N PRO A 366 9.30 1.22 18.32
CA PRO A 366 8.19 1.53 17.44
C PRO A 366 8.06 3.04 17.20
N GLY A 367 8.24 3.47 15.94
CA GLY A 367 8.18 4.86 15.51
C GLY A 367 6.79 5.29 15.03
N GLU A 368 6.68 6.54 14.55
CA GLU A 368 5.51 6.97 13.79
C GLU A 368 5.39 6.13 12.51
N ASN A 369 4.16 5.86 12.09
CA ASN A 369 3.81 5.04 10.91
C ASN A 369 4.18 3.55 11.02
N SER A 370 4.36 3.03 12.23
CA SER A 370 4.58 1.60 12.46
C SER A 370 3.30 0.87 12.92
N LEU A 371 3.32 -0.45 12.78
CA LEU A 371 2.28 -1.37 13.25
C LEU A 371 2.90 -2.33 14.26
N ILE A 372 2.36 -2.38 15.46
CA ILE A 372 2.73 -3.37 16.47
C ILE A 372 1.72 -4.51 16.39
N VAL A 373 2.18 -5.72 16.14
CA VAL A 373 1.39 -6.96 16.19
C VAL A 373 1.73 -7.67 17.49
N PHE A 374 0.74 -7.95 18.35
CA PHE A 374 0.94 -8.48 19.69
C PHE A 374 -0.03 -9.62 19.97
N CYS A 375 0.46 -10.69 20.61
CA CYS A 375 -0.34 -11.80 21.13
C CYS A 375 -0.19 -11.89 22.64
N GLU A 376 -1.28 -11.72 23.38
CA GLU A 376 -1.25 -11.77 24.86
C GLU A 376 -0.92 -13.16 25.40
N ALA A 377 -1.39 -14.22 24.73
CA ALA A 377 -1.22 -15.60 25.17
C ALA A 377 0.27 -16.03 25.16
N THR A 378 1.03 -15.61 24.18
CA THR A 378 2.47 -15.92 24.05
C THR A 378 3.36 -14.82 24.64
N GLY A 379 2.82 -13.62 24.89
CA GLY A 379 3.56 -12.44 25.32
C GLY A 379 4.45 -11.81 24.23
N ARG A 380 4.39 -12.32 22.98
CA ARG A 380 5.25 -11.88 21.88
C ARG A 380 4.63 -10.77 21.07
N TRP A 381 5.50 -9.94 20.51
CA TRP A 381 5.12 -8.90 19.57
C TRP A 381 6.13 -8.77 18.43
N ARG A 382 5.72 -8.13 17.36
CA ARG A 382 6.57 -7.68 16.27
C ARG A 382 6.16 -6.28 15.85
N THR A 383 7.13 -5.41 15.66
CA THR A 383 6.95 -4.09 15.05
C THR A 383 7.21 -4.20 13.57
N LEU A 384 6.34 -3.57 12.76
CA LEU A 384 6.49 -3.43 11.32
C LEU A 384 6.57 -1.93 11.00
N GLY A 385 7.67 -1.51 10.41
CA GLY A 385 7.88 -0.15 9.94
C GLY A 385 7.44 0.03 8.48
N PRO A 386 7.49 1.26 7.94
CA PRO A 386 7.20 1.52 6.52
C PRO A 386 8.08 0.72 5.56
N GLU A 387 9.31 0.43 5.94
CA GLU A 387 10.28 -0.39 5.20
C GLU A 387 9.83 -1.84 5.01
N ASP A 388 9.11 -2.41 5.97
CA ASP A 388 8.60 -3.78 5.91
C ASP A 388 7.46 -3.95 4.89
N TYR A 389 6.89 -2.85 4.42
CA TYR A 389 5.76 -2.87 3.48
C TYR A 389 6.18 -2.75 2.02
N VAL A 390 7.48 -2.63 1.76
CA VAL A 390 8.02 -2.37 0.43
C VAL A 390 8.98 -3.47 0.02
N SER A 391 8.83 -3.97 -1.20
CA SER A 391 9.84 -4.81 -1.86
C SER A 391 10.66 -3.94 -2.78
N LEU A 392 11.98 -3.96 -2.63
CA LEU A 392 12.92 -3.29 -3.52
C LEU A 392 13.47 -4.29 -4.53
N SER A 393 13.70 -3.82 -5.75
CA SER A 393 14.37 -4.56 -6.82
C SER A 393 15.59 -3.76 -7.27
N MET A 394 16.75 -4.40 -7.35
CA MET A 394 17.95 -3.79 -7.89
C MET A 394 18.02 -4.03 -9.39
N ASP A 395 18.18 -2.97 -10.16
CA ASP A 395 18.53 -3.07 -11.59
C ASP A 395 19.98 -3.56 -11.72
N GLN A 396 20.15 -4.74 -12.32
CA GLN A 396 21.47 -5.36 -12.48
C GLN A 396 22.41 -4.59 -13.43
N GLU A 397 21.88 -3.71 -14.29
CA GLU A 397 22.71 -2.93 -15.23
C GLU A 397 23.13 -1.58 -14.63
N THR A 398 22.28 -0.94 -13.83
CA THR A 398 22.54 0.40 -13.27
C THR A 398 22.96 0.37 -11.80
N GLY A 399 22.69 -0.72 -11.08
CA GLY A 399 22.89 -0.80 -9.63
C GLY A 399 21.90 0.04 -8.82
N GLU A 400 20.88 0.64 -9.47
CA GLU A 400 19.88 1.46 -8.79
C GLU A 400 18.76 0.60 -8.21
N TYR A 401 18.33 0.93 -6.98
CA TYR A 401 17.16 0.32 -6.36
C TYR A 401 15.89 0.99 -6.84
N SER A 402 14.93 0.17 -7.24
CA SER A 402 13.58 0.60 -7.59
C SER A 402 12.53 -0.15 -6.76
N TYR A 403 11.40 0.49 -6.49
CA TYR A 403 10.28 -0.15 -5.80
C TYR A 403 9.69 -1.25 -6.70
N ALA A 404 9.74 -2.50 -6.25
CA ALA A 404 9.20 -3.66 -6.97
C ALA A 404 7.74 -3.93 -6.61
N GLY A 405 7.37 -3.78 -5.34
CA GLY A 405 6.01 -4.10 -4.92
C GLY A 405 5.72 -3.80 -3.46
N TRP A 406 4.45 -3.92 -3.10
CA TRP A 406 3.96 -3.80 -1.74
C TRP A 406 3.88 -5.17 -1.06
N THR A 407 4.35 -5.24 0.18
CA THR A 407 4.43 -6.46 1.00
C THR A 407 3.51 -6.43 2.22
N TYR A 408 2.57 -5.50 2.33
CA TYR A 408 1.68 -5.36 3.49
C TYR A 408 1.10 -6.69 3.98
N GLU A 409 0.45 -7.43 3.08
CA GLU A 409 -0.18 -8.71 3.43
C GLU A 409 0.85 -9.72 3.94
N ARG A 410 1.98 -9.84 3.24
CA ARG A 410 3.07 -10.75 3.63
C ARG A 410 3.59 -10.41 5.02
N SER A 411 3.95 -9.16 5.26
CA SER A 411 4.55 -8.70 6.52
C SER A 411 3.61 -8.86 7.70
N ILE A 412 2.33 -8.50 7.53
CA ILE A 412 1.31 -8.64 8.59
C ILE A 412 1.02 -10.11 8.87
N THR A 413 0.79 -10.96 7.85
CA THR A 413 0.48 -12.38 8.06
C THR A 413 1.66 -13.10 8.70
N ASN A 414 2.88 -12.77 8.32
CA ASN A 414 4.09 -13.30 8.93
C ASN A 414 4.22 -12.88 10.39
N ALA A 415 3.96 -11.61 10.70
CA ALA A 415 3.96 -11.14 12.08
C ALA A 415 2.90 -11.86 12.93
N ILE A 416 1.68 -12.06 12.40
CA ILE A 416 0.63 -12.85 13.07
C ILE A 416 1.11 -14.28 13.33
N SER A 417 1.66 -14.95 12.31
CA SER A 417 2.19 -16.32 12.43
C SER A 417 3.28 -16.40 13.52
N TYR A 418 4.21 -15.43 13.52
CA TYR A 418 5.30 -15.37 14.49
C TYR A 418 4.79 -15.19 15.93
N VAL A 419 3.91 -14.20 16.17
CA VAL A 419 3.46 -13.91 17.54
C VAL A 419 2.58 -15.01 18.13
N THR A 420 1.99 -15.88 17.30
CA THR A 420 1.09 -16.95 17.73
C THR A 420 1.72 -18.34 17.82
N ARG A 421 3.00 -18.48 17.40
CA ARG A 421 3.71 -19.78 17.52
C ARG A 421 3.76 -20.26 18.96
N GLU A 422 3.58 -21.55 19.18
CA GLU A 422 3.68 -22.16 20.53
C GLU A 422 5.14 -22.33 20.96
N THR A 423 6.02 -22.72 20.05
CA THR A 423 7.46 -22.90 20.27
C THR A 423 8.27 -21.67 19.92
N VAL A 424 9.26 -21.32 20.74
CA VAL A 424 10.25 -20.27 20.45
C VAL A 424 11.49 -20.93 19.90
N PRO A 425 11.92 -20.61 18.68
CA PRO A 425 13.24 -21.03 18.22
C PRO A 425 14.33 -20.47 19.14
N LYS A 426 15.32 -21.31 19.48
CA LYS A 426 16.39 -20.95 20.42
C LYS A 426 17.70 -20.71 19.68
N VAL A 427 18.50 -19.80 20.22
CA VAL A 427 19.89 -19.67 19.83
C VAL A 427 20.71 -20.56 20.76
N VAL A 428 21.31 -21.59 20.20
CA VAL A 428 22.06 -22.60 20.96
C VAL A 428 23.55 -22.39 20.74
N ILE A 429 24.22 -21.85 21.75
CA ILE A 429 25.68 -21.67 21.73
C ILE A 429 26.31 -23.02 22.14
N LEU A 430 27.02 -23.61 21.18
CA LEU A 430 27.65 -24.89 21.39
C LEU A 430 28.92 -24.78 22.22
N GLN A 431 29.18 -25.79 23.06
CA GLN A 431 30.35 -25.95 23.92
C GLN A 431 30.82 -27.38 23.87
N GLY A 432 32.11 -27.62 24.22
CA GLY A 432 32.70 -28.96 24.33
C GLY A 432 33.88 -29.19 23.35
N HIS A 433 33.94 -28.40 22.25
CA HIS A 433 35.00 -28.56 21.23
C HIS A 433 36.06 -27.45 21.31
N GLY A 434 36.15 -26.78 22.46
CA GLY A 434 37.12 -25.69 22.66
C GLY A 434 36.69 -24.37 22.03
N GLU A 435 35.41 -24.20 21.86
CA GLU A 435 34.76 -22.94 21.47
C GLU A 435 35.01 -21.84 22.50
N LEU A 436 34.70 -20.60 22.15
CA LEU A 436 34.80 -19.47 23.06
C LEU A 436 33.91 -19.71 24.32
N ASP A 437 34.47 -19.38 25.49
CA ASP A 437 33.75 -19.55 26.75
C ASP A 437 32.62 -18.54 26.95
N GLY A 438 31.70 -18.83 27.90
CA GLY A 438 30.52 -17.99 28.17
C GLY A 438 30.88 -16.53 28.52
N ASN A 439 32.06 -16.30 29.18
CA ASN A 439 32.47 -14.94 29.50
C ASN A 439 32.87 -14.16 28.23
N THR A 440 33.48 -14.83 27.26
CA THR A 440 33.88 -14.19 25.99
C THR A 440 32.68 -13.87 25.12
N VAL A 441 31.62 -14.67 25.17
CA VAL A 441 30.40 -14.48 24.36
C VAL A 441 29.27 -13.74 25.11
N GLU A 442 29.54 -13.23 26.33
CA GLU A 442 28.53 -12.57 27.18
C GLU A 442 27.81 -11.41 26.48
N HIS A 443 28.53 -10.60 25.69
CA HIS A 443 27.91 -9.49 24.96
C HIS A 443 26.99 -9.98 23.83
N PHE A 444 27.32 -11.06 23.14
CA PHE A 444 26.49 -11.67 22.12
C PHE A 444 25.22 -12.28 22.74
N ASP A 445 25.36 -13.05 23.83
CA ASP A 445 24.22 -13.61 24.57
C ASP A 445 23.34 -12.51 25.14
N GLY A 446 23.92 -11.53 25.82
CA GLY A 446 23.19 -10.39 26.39
C GLY A 446 22.41 -9.60 25.36
N LEU A 447 23.01 -9.33 24.19
CA LEU A 447 22.34 -8.65 23.09
C LEU A 447 21.14 -9.44 22.57
N LEU A 448 21.29 -10.73 22.31
CA LEU A 448 20.20 -11.56 21.82
C LEU A 448 19.08 -11.71 22.85
N THR A 449 19.44 -11.88 24.14
CA THR A 449 18.48 -11.93 25.25
C THR A 449 17.70 -10.62 25.41
N ALA A 450 18.38 -9.47 25.29
CA ALA A 450 17.75 -8.14 25.30
C ALA A 450 16.75 -7.96 24.12
N ASN A 451 17.06 -8.57 22.98
CA ASN A 451 16.19 -8.61 21.80
C ASN A 451 15.20 -9.80 21.79
N ARG A 452 14.94 -10.41 22.95
CA ARG A 452 13.92 -11.44 23.15
C ARG A 452 14.16 -12.78 22.48
N PHE A 453 15.39 -13.10 22.11
CA PHE A 453 15.78 -14.45 21.74
C PHE A 453 16.00 -15.29 23.01
N GLU A 454 15.61 -16.56 22.98
CA GLU A 454 15.97 -17.51 24.02
C GLU A 454 17.35 -18.07 23.71
N VAL A 455 18.36 -17.73 24.52
CA VAL A 455 19.73 -18.23 24.35
C VAL A 455 19.99 -19.34 25.34
N ILE A 456 20.50 -20.46 24.85
CA ILE A 456 20.90 -21.60 25.69
C ILE A 456 22.30 -22.08 25.32
N TYR A 457 22.98 -22.72 26.26
CA TYR A 457 24.27 -23.38 26.05
C TYR A 457 24.07 -24.89 26.03
N ALA A 458 24.65 -25.56 25.04
CA ALA A 458 24.53 -27.01 24.90
C ALA A 458 25.82 -27.66 24.46
N ASP A 459 26.01 -28.94 24.88
CA ASP A 459 27.10 -29.79 24.47
C ASP A 459 26.55 -30.94 23.62
N LEU A 460 27.03 -31.06 22.39
CA LEU A 460 26.64 -32.10 21.43
C LEU A 460 27.02 -33.52 21.93
N SER A 461 28.04 -33.62 22.76
CA SER A 461 28.45 -34.90 23.36
C SER A 461 27.44 -35.45 24.33
N SER A 462 26.55 -34.61 24.88
CA SER A 462 25.49 -35.04 25.79
C SER A 462 24.46 -35.93 25.06
N PRO A 463 24.20 -37.16 25.54
CA PRO A 463 23.20 -38.04 24.95
C PRO A 463 21.77 -37.50 25.09
N GLU A 464 21.53 -36.63 26.06
CA GLU A 464 20.20 -36.07 26.34
C GLU A 464 19.89 -34.86 25.40
N TYR A 465 20.92 -34.26 24.84
CA TYR A 465 20.72 -33.12 23.94
C TYR A 465 20.57 -33.57 22.47
N ILE A 466 19.41 -33.25 21.92
CA ILE A 466 19.09 -33.43 20.51
C ILE A 466 18.70 -32.06 19.99
N PRO A 467 19.43 -31.52 18.95
CA PRO A 467 19.08 -30.23 18.37
C PRO A 467 17.67 -30.24 17.75
N ASP A 468 16.86 -29.22 18.04
CA ASP A 468 15.57 -29.02 17.40
C ASP A 468 15.80 -28.30 16.03
N PRO A 469 15.23 -28.79 14.93
CA PRO A 469 15.41 -28.16 13.62
C PRO A 469 14.97 -26.68 13.52
N GLU A 470 14.14 -26.21 14.43
CA GLU A 470 13.74 -24.80 14.50
C GLU A 470 14.78 -23.91 15.18
N ASP A 471 15.78 -24.49 15.90
CA ASP A 471 16.80 -23.74 16.61
C ASP A 471 17.94 -23.28 15.68
N LEU A 472 18.74 -22.33 16.18
CA LEU A 472 19.98 -21.88 15.56
C LEU A 472 21.18 -22.46 16.32
N LEU A 473 22.01 -23.27 15.68
CA LEU A 473 23.26 -23.72 16.27
C LEU A 473 24.41 -22.74 15.97
N VAL A 474 25.09 -22.28 17.01
CA VAL A 474 26.21 -21.35 16.92
C VAL A 474 27.52 -22.04 17.29
N PHE A 475 28.47 -22.05 16.34
CA PHE A 475 29.84 -22.54 16.55
C PHE A 475 30.78 -21.34 16.61
N PHE A 476 31.31 -21.03 17.80
CA PHE A 476 32.30 -19.98 18.00
C PHE A 476 33.74 -20.51 17.93
N SER A 477 34.34 -20.52 16.75
CA SER A 477 35.75 -20.94 16.50
C SER A 477 36.13 -22.22 17.22
N PRO A 478 35.52 -23.39 16.90
CA PRO A 478 35.84 -24.64 17.55
C PRO A 478 37.29 -25.03 17.29
N GLN A 479 37.95 -25.64 18.31
CA GLN A 479 39.33 -26.04 18.27
C GLN A 479 39.54 -27.56 18.13
N LYS A 480 38.45 -28.32 18.16
CA LYS A 480 38.41 -29.79 18.06
C LYS A 480 37.34 -30.22 17.08
N ASP A 481 37.61 -31.31 16.38
CA ASP A 481 36.65 -31.90 15.44
C ASP A 481 35.48 -32.58 16.16
N LEU A 482 34.32 -32.65 15.46
CA LEU A 482 33.16 -33.38 15.92
C LEU A 482 33.40 -34.89 15.77
N ASN A 483 32.98 -35.68 16.77
CA ASN A 483 33.01 -37.13 16.67
C ASN A 483 31.87 -37.66 15.75
N GLU A 484 31.87 -38.98 15.49
CA GLU A 484 30.88 -39.58 14.56
C GLU A 484 29.44 -39.44 15.07
N GLU A 485 29.19 -39.51 16.36
CA GLU A 485 27.84 -39.37 16.95
C GLU A 485 27.33 -37.92 16.88
N GLU A 486 28.19 -36.97 17.22
CA GLU A 486 27.90 -35.55 17.15
C GLU A 486 27.66 -35.12 15.70
N MET A 487 28.49 -35.59 14.77
CA MET A 487 28.33 -35.34 13.34
C MET A 487 26.98 -35.91 12.82
N ALA A 488 26.55 -37.08 13.31
CA ALA A 488 25.25 -37.64 12.95
C ALA A 488 24.08 -36.77 13.45
N LYS A 489 24.17 -36.21 14.67
CA LYS A 489 23.19 -35.26 15.21
C LYS A 489 23.12 -33.99 14.36
N VAL A 490 24.27 -33.36 14.09
CA VAL A 490 24.36 -32.13 13.31
C VAL A 490 23.89 -32.35 11.87
N LYS A 491 24.21 -33.49 11.26
CA LYS A 491 23.72 -33.83 9.92
C LYS A 491 22.21 -34.00 9.88
N THR A 492 21.65 -34.70 10.86
CA THR A 492 20.19 -34.87 10.97
C THR A 492 19.50 -33.53 11.14
N PHE A 493 20.01 -32.66 12.00
CA PHE A 493 19.55 -31.29 12.19
C PHE A 493 19.60 -30.49 10.87
N ALA A 494 20.73 -30.52 10.17
CA ALA A 494 20.89 -29.84 8.87
C ALA A 494 19.93 -30.36 7.80
N ASP A 495 19.71 -31.69 7.72
CA ASP A 495 18.82 -32.32 6.75
C ASP A 495 17.32 -32.07 7.05
N GLN A 496 16.98 -31.72 8.28
CA GLN A 496 15.66 -31.29 8.72
C GLN A 496 15.41 -29.76 8.59
N GLY A 497 16.39 -29.01 8.08
CA GLY A 497 16.24 -27.57 7.84
C GLY A 497 16.85 -26.68 8.92
N GLY A 498 17.57 -27.25 9.89
CA GLY A 498 18.23 -26.49 10.94
C GLY A 498 19.27 -25.51 10.42
N SER A 499 19.48 -24.41 11.13
CA SER A 499 20.31 -23.27 10.70
C SER A 499 21.57 -23.15 11.56
N PHE A 500 22.62 -22.53 10.96
CA PHE A 500 23.93 -22.42 11.57
C PHE A 500 24.51 -21.02 11.52
N LEU A 501 25.17 -20.60 12.59
CA LEU A 501 26.12 -19.50 12.61
C LEU A 501 27.51 -20.05 12.92
N PHE A 502 28.44 -19.84 12.01
CA PHE A 502 29.83 -20.26 12.15
C PHE A 502 30.72 -19.03 12.32
N THR A 503 31.68 -19.08 13.25
CA THR A 503 32.83 -18.18 13.22
C THR A 503 34.12 -18.98 12.99
N TYR A 504 35.07 -18.31 12.37
CA TYR A 504 36.37 -18.85 12.05
C TYR A 504 37.43 -17.79 12.30
N ASP A 505 38.41 -18.07 13.15
CA ASP A 505 39.49 -17.14 13.45
C ASP A 505 40.81 -17.58 12.82
N PRO A 506 41.73 -16.62 12.52
CA PRO A 506 43.08 -16.96 12.05
C PRO A 506 43.79 -17.85 13.07
N GLY A 507 44.23 -19.02 12.64
CA GLY A 507 44.92 -19.97 13.50
C GLY A 507 44.07 -21.14 14.02
N ASP A 508 42.76 -21.16 13.76
CA ASP A 508 41.93 -22.31 14.02
C ASP A 508 42.43 -23.54 13.24
N PRO A 509 42.47 -24.73 13.84
CA PRO A 509 43.11 -25.93 13.23
C PRO A 509 42.19 -26.61 12.20
N ILE A 510 41.65 -25.86 11.24
CA ILE A 510 40.68 -26.31 10.23
C ILE A 510 41.15 -27.52 9.45
N SER A 511 42.42 -27.54 9.07
CA SER A 511 43.00 -28.67 8.34
C SER A 511 43.00 -30.00 9.12
N ALA A 512 42.96 -29.94 10.45
CA ALA A 512 42.83 -31.10 11.33
C ALA A 512 41.38 -31.54 11.62
N MET A 513 40.39 -30.67 11.33
CA MET A 513 38.98 -30.90 11.65
C MET A 513 38.22 -31.34 10.39
N THR A 514 38.32 -32.62 10.04
CA THR A 514 37.75 -33.15 8.79
C THR A 514 36.23 -33.18 8.77
N GLY A 515 35.61 -33.51 9.89
CA GLY A 515 34.16 -33.54 10.05
C GLY A 515 33.54 -32.15 9.99
N TYR A 516 34.07 -31.23 10.78
CA TYR A 516 33.62 -29.83 10.78
C TYR A 516 33.81 -29.16 9.43
N THR A 517 34.97 -29.39 8.79
CA THR A 517 35.23 -28.87 7.43
C THR A 517 34.27 -29.43 6.38
N ALA A 518 33.86 -30.70 6.51
CA ALA A 518 32.87 -31.30 5.61
C ALA A 518 31.49 -30.66 5.81
N LEU A 519 31.13 -30.31 7.03
CA LEU A 519 29.91 -29.56 7.33
C LEU A 519 29.92 -28.18 6.66
N LEU A 520 30.96 -27.39 6.87
CA LEU A 520 31.13 -26.07 6.23
C LEU A 520 31.04 -26.15 4.70
N ARG A 521 31.75 -27.12 4.10
CA ARG A 521 31.70 -27.33 2.62
C ARG A 521 30.32 -27.69 2.11
N SER A 522 29.47 -28.36 2.93
CA SER A 522 28.11 -28.66 2.53
C SER A 522 27.22 -27.41 2.35
N TYR A 523 27.67 -26.27 2.87
CA TYR A 523 27.10 -24.94 2.67
C TYR A 523 27.92 -24.06 1.73
N GLY A 524 28.90 -24.61 1.03
CA GLY A 524 29.79 -23.84 0.14
C GLY A 524 30.76 -22.92 0.88
N ILE A 525 30.96 -23.12 2.18
CA ILE A 525 31.85 -22.34 3.02
C ILE A 525 33.20 -23.05 3.04
N VAL A 526 34.21 -22.41 2.47
CA VAL A 526 35.58 -22.95 2.40
C VAL A 526 36.56 -21.95 3.06
N PRO A 527 37.00 -22.19 4.31
CA PRO A 527 37.93 -21.32 5.01
C PRO A 527 39.31 -21.33 4.34
N LEU A 528 39.97 -20.17 4.32
CA LEU A 528 41.34 -19.99 3.89
C LEU A 528 42.27 -19.90 5.13
N GLU A 529 43.36 -20.65 5.15
CA GLU A 529 44.31 -20.59 6.25
C GLU A 529 45.14 -19.31 6.21
N GLY A 530 45.15 -18.55 7.32
CA GLY A 530 45.91 -17.32 7.48
C GLY A 530 45.11 -16.13 7.96
N ILE A 531 45.79 -15.01 8.08
CA ILE A 531 45.19 -13.72 8.49
C ILE A 531 45.18 -12.76 7.31
N VAL A 532 44.07 -12.06 7.15
CA VAL A 532 43.93 -10.99 6.16
C VAL A 532 44.44 -9.67 6.74
N LEU A 533 45.24 -8.98 5.96
CA LEU A 533 45.77 -7.65 6.27
C LEU A 533 45.42 -6.69 5.13
N GLU A 534 45.04 -5.48 5.49
CA GLU A 534 44.87 -4.40 4.51
C GLU A 534 46.18 -3.77 4.09
N ASP A 535 46.26 -3.25 2.87
CA ASP A 535 47.43 -2.52 2.42
C ASP A 535 47.54 -1.17 3.16
N ARG A 536 48.76 -0.82 3.58
CA ARG A 536 48.99 0.45 4.28
C ARG A 536 48.63 1.69 3.47
N ALA A 537 48.57 1.58 2.15
CA ALA A 537 48.16 2.68 1.28
C ALA A 537 46.65 2.96 1.35
N ASP A 538 45.82 1.96 1.70
CA ASP A 538 44.37 2.02 1.71
C ASP A 538 43.84 2.40 3.11
N THR A 539 44.17 3.59 3.58
CA THR A 539 43.93 4.07 4.96
C THR A 539 42.44 4.08 5.38
N GLY A 540 41.49 3.95 4.45
CA GLY A 540 40.06 3.82 4.71
C GLY A 540 39.61 2.42 5.11
N ASN A 541 40.42 1.39 4.85
CA ASN A 541 40.03 -0.01 5.00
C ASN A 541 40.51 -0.64 6.32
N TYR A 542 41.23 0.11 7.17
CA TYR A 542 41.67 -0.39 8.46
C TYR A 542 41.64 0.68 9.55
N TYR A 543 41.55 0.25 10.80
CA TYR A 543 41.32 1.12 11.94
C TYR A 543 42.65 1.46 12.68
N ASN A 544 42.80 2.71 13.08
CA ASN A 544 43.85 3.24 13.99
C ASN A 544 45.29 2.87 13.56
N GLY A 545 45.57 2.87 12.26
CA GLY A 545 46.91 2.58 11.74
C GLY A 545 47.33 1.10 11.83
N ASN A 546 46.46 0.21 12.27
CA ASN A 546 46.69 -1.22 12.36
C ASN A 546 46.01 -1.97 11.21
N THR A 547 46.77 -2.45 10.24
CA THR A 547 46.28 -3.17 9.05
C THR A 547 45.62 -4.51 9.34
N MET A 548 45.74 -5.03 10.58
CA MET A 548 45.03 -6.23 11.05
C MET A 548 43.58 -5.93 11.50
N TYR A 549 43.25 -4.68 11.72
CA TYR A 549 41.91 -4.25 12.11
C TYR A 549 41.16 -3.80 10.88
N VAL A 550 40.59 -4.78 10.17
CA VAL A 550 39.95 -4.58 8.87
C VAL A 550 38.57 -3.91 9.04
N ILE A 551 38.34 -2.89 8.24
CA ILE A 551 36.99 -2.30 8.06
C ILE A 551 36.42 -2.89 6.76
N PRO A 552 35.58 -3.93 6.84
CA PRO A 552 35.06 -4.60 5.64
C PRO A 552 34.04 -3.78 4.91
N GLU A 553 33.95 -3.95 3.61
CA GLU A 553 32.82 -3.52 2.82
C GLU A 553 31.65 -4.48 3.05
N MET A 554 30.47 -3.95 3.45
CA MET A 554 29.24 -4.72 3.55
C MET A 554 28.58 -4.79 2.17
N LEU A 555 28.41 -6.01 1.63
CA LEU A 555 27.82 -6.24 0.32
C LEU A 555 26.29 -6.36 0.45
N SER A 556 25.58 -5.87 -0.57
CA SER A 556 24.14 -5.91 -0.59
C SER A 556 23.63 -7.33 -0.86
N THR A 557 22.95 -7.89 0.13
CA THR A 557 22.25 -9.17 0.09
C THR A 557 20.88 -9.00 0.73
N ASP A 558 20.04 -10.00 0.70
CA ASP A 558 18.76 -10.00 1.42
C ASP A 558 18.90 -9.82 2.95
N LEU A 559 20.02 -10.22 3.54
CA LEU A 559 20.33 -9.99 4.96
C LEU A 559 20.79 -8.55 5.24
N THR A 560 21.62 -7.97 4.37
CA THR A 560 22.34 -6.71 4.65
C THR A 560 21.75 -5.48 3.99
N MET A 561 20.81 -5.63 3.07
CA MET A 561 20.27 -4.53 2.27
C MET A 561 19.65 -3.44 3.14
N ASP A 562 18.89 -3.80 4.17
CA ASP A 562 18.24 -2.85 5.08
C ASP A 562 19.26 -2.13 5.96
N LEU A 563 20.32 -2.82 6.39
CA LEU A 563 21.43 -2.24 7.15
C LEU A 563 22.16 -1.18 6.32
N ILE A 564 22.44 -1.49 5.05
CA ILE A 564 23.07 -0.54 4.12
C ILE A 564 22.12 0.64 3.87
N GLY A 565 20.83 0.39 3.65
CA GLY A 565 19.82 1.41 3.40
C GLY A 565 19.62 2.38 4.57
N SER A 566 19.74 1.89 5.81
CA SER A 566 19.67 2.72 7.03
C SER A 566 20.98 3.40 7.40
N GLY A 567 22.10 3.04 6.73
CA GLY A 567 23.44 3.54 7.05
C GLY A 567 24.12 2.79 8.21
N ALA A 568 23.53 1.69 8.71
CA ALA A 568 24.09 0.85 9.77
C ALA A 568 25.04 -0.21 9.18
N ASN A 569 26.10 0.22 8.52
CA ASN A 569 27.02 -0.65 7.76
C ASN A 569 28.49 -0.52 8.16
N THR A 570 28.77 0.14 9.27
CA THR A 570 30.15 0.28 9.78
C THR A 570 30.50 -0.92 10.65
N LEU A 571 31.46 -1.71 10.22
CA LEU A 571 31.96 -2.88 10.95
C LEU A 571 33.48 -2.80 11.19
N LEU A 572 33.95 -3.56 12.16
CA LEU A 572 35.36 -3.74 12.45
C LEU A 572 35.65 -5.21 12.72
N MET A 573 36.68 -5.74 12.06
CA MET A 573 37.15 -7.13 12.19
C MET A 573 38.56 -7.16 12.73
N PRO A 574 38.76 -7.32 14.04
CA PRO A 574 40.06 -7.32 14.66
C PRO A 574 40.79 -8.68 14.46
N GLY A 575 41.58 -8.80 13.42
CA GLY A 575 42.25 -10.03 13.07
C GLY A 575 41.33 -11.04 12.41
N CYS A 576 41.08 -10.87 11.11
CA CYS A 576 40.11 -11.71 10.39
C CYS A 576 40.80 -12.76 9.49
N ALA A 577 40.11 -13.88 9.36
CA ALA A 577 40.35 -14.90 8.36
C ALA A 577 39.43 -14.68 7.14
N ALA A 578 39.71 -15.38 6.06
CA ALA A 578 38.96 -15.30 4.82
C ALA A 578 38.33 -16.64 4.43
N PHE A 579 37.40 -16.55 3.52
CA PHE A 579 36.78 -17.68 2.83
C PHE A 579 37.10 -17.61 1.33
N GLU A 580 37.01 -18.75 0.65
CA GLU A 580 37.01 -18.74 -0.82
C GLU A 580 35.72 -18.01 -1.29
N ASP A 581 35.84 -17.31 -2.42
CA ASP A 581 34.71 -16.64 -3.02
C ASP A 581 33.58 -17.66 -3.32
N PRO A 582 32.29 -17.28 -3.14
CA PRO A 582 31.19 -18.14 -3.49
C PRO A 582 31.32 -18.65 -4.92
N GLY A 583 31.24 -19.99 -5.09
CA GLY A 583 31.26 -20.62 -6.41
C GLY A 583 29.99 -20.37 -7.21
N GLU A 584 29.91 -20.97 -8.41
CA GLU A 584 28.66 -20.94 -9.17
C GLU A 584 27.50 -21.53 -8.36
N THR A 585 26.38 -20.84 -8.36
CA THR A 585 25.16 -21.20 -7.63
C THR A 585 24.60 -22.52 -8.19
N ASP A 586 24.54 -23.57 -7.38
CA ASP A 586 23.79 -24.78 -7.69
C ASP A 586 22.30 -24.57 -7.37
N ARG A 587 21.42 -25.34 -8.03
CA ARG A 587 19.96 -25.24 -7.80
C ARG A 587 19.55 -25.48 -6.34
N ASN A 588 20.34 -26.23 -5.59
CA ASN A 588 20.08 -26.60 -4.20
C ASN A 588 20.97 -25.84 -3.19
N LEU A 589 21.93 -25.02 -3.64
CA LEU A 589 22.82 -24.28 -2.78
C LEU A 589 23.07 -22.89 -3.37
N ILE A 590 22.65 -21.89 -2.63
CA ILE A 590 22.85 -20.47 -2.97
C ILE A 590 23.78 -19.88 -1.90
N THR A 591 24.93 -19.38 -2.30
CA THR A 591 25.88 -18.69 -1.42
C THR A 591 26.09 -17.26 -1.90
N ALA A 592 26.22 -16.34 -0.96
CA ALA A 592 26.53 -14.94 -1.24
C ALA A 592 27.52 -14.38 -0.23
N ALA A 593 28.44 -13.55 -0.70
CA ALA A 593 29.35 -12.83 0.17
C ALA A 593 28.60 -11.70 0.90
N LEU A 594 28.80 -11.61 2.21
CA LEU A 594 28.25 -10.56 3.08
C LEU A 594 29.27 -9.43 3.30
N LEU A 595 30.52 -9.81 3.56
CA LEU A 595 31.59 -8.90 3.92
C LEU A 595 32.81 -9.16 3.03
N ARG A 596 33.49 -8.09 2.60
CA ARG A 596 34.62 -8.15 1.71
C ARG A 596 35.71 -7.21 2.18
N SER A 597 37.01 -7.62 2.01
CA SER A 597 38.19 -6.78 2.24
C SER A 597 38.43 -5.81 1.08
N GLY A 598 39.34 -4.89 1.26
CA GLY A 598 39.83 -4.03 0.19
C GLY A 598 40.50 -4.83 -0.94
N GLU A 599 40.56 -4.23 -2.15
CA GLU A 599 41.16 -4.88 -3.34
C GLU A 599 42.63 -5.21 -3.18
N ASN A 600 43.37 -4.40 -2.42
CA ASN A 600 44.81 -4.57 -2.20
C ASN A 600 45.14 -5.34 -0.92
N ALA A 601 44.15 -5.85 -0.20
CA ALA A 601 44.37 -6.71 0.96
C ALA A 601 45.20 -7.94 0.59
N TYR A 602 45.89 -8.52 1.55
CA TYR A 602 46.72 -9.70 1.33
C TYR A 602 46.59 -10.70 2.48
N LEU A 603 46.77 -11.99 2.15
CA LEU A 603 46.65 -13.09 3.10
C LEU A 603 48.02 -13.56 3.53
N LYS A 604 48.27 -13.63 4.84
CA LYS A 604 49.49 -14.12 5.46
C LYS A 604 49.25 -15.39 6.25
N PRO A 605 50.10 -16.42 6.11
CA PRO A 605 50.07 -17.55 7.02
C PRO A 605 50.40 -17.11 8.45
N MET A 606 49.73 -17.68 9.45
CA MET A 606 50.01 -17.38 10.87
C MET A 606 51.47 -17.71 11.29
N THR A 607 52.15 -18.58 10.54
CA THR A 607 53.57 -18.94 10.74
C THR A 607 54.54 -17.94 10.12
N ALA A 608 54.07 -16.89 9.46
CA ALA A 608 54.94 -15.91 8.79
C ALA A 608 55.81 -15.14 9.79
N VAL A 609 57.08 -14.96 9.45
CA VAL A 609 58.06 -14.22 10.28
C VAL A 609 57.78 -12.70 10.23
N SER A 610 57.19 -12.22 9.16
CA SER A 610 56.86 -10.81 8.97
C SER A 610 55.43 -10.68 8.42
N MET A 611 54.68 -9.72 8.94
CA MET A 611 53.35 -9.36 8.46
C MET A 611 53.39 -8.32 7.33
N GLU A 612 54.56 -7.93 6.85
CA GLU A 612 54.66 -7.03 5.70
C GLU A 612 54.36 -7.79 4.40
N ARG A 613 53.75 -7.10 3.45
CA ARG A 613 53.37 -7.65 2.13
C ARG A 613 54.62 -8.12 1.37
N SER A 614 54.57 -9.31 0.82
CA SER A 614 55.58 -9.88 -0.08
C SER A 614 54.96 -10.16 -1.45
N GLY A 615 55.79 -10.33 -2.48
CA GLY A 615 55.33 -10.62 -3.83
C GLY A 615 54.69 -12.01 -4.01
N GLU A 616 54.84 -12.89 -3.01
CA GLU A 616 54.28 -14.25 -3.02
C GLU A 616 52.88 -14.33 -2.31
N ASP A 617 52.48 -13.25 -1.63
CA ASP A 617 51.23 -13.25 -0.89
C ASP A 617 50.00 -13.23 -1.83
N ARG A 618 48.98 -14.01 -1.51
CA ARG A 618 47.71 -13.97 -2.22
C ARG A 618 47.08 -12.60 -2.00
N THR A 619 46.68 -11.94 -3.09
CA THR A 619 46.09 -10.61 -3.07
C THR A 619 44.56 -10.70 -3.12
N GLY A 620 43.88 -9.79 -2.43
CA GLY A 620 42.41 -9.69 -2.40
C GLY A 620 41.75 -9.19 -3.70
N PRO A 621 40.48 -8.83 -3.65
CA PRO A 621 39.70 -8.78 -2.43
C PRO A 621 39.35 -10.17 -1.89
N PHE A 622 39.16 -10.27 -0.56
CA PHE A 622 38.81 -11.53 0.12
C PHE A 622 37.43 -11.46 0.69
N THR A 623 36.69 -12.57 0.61
CA THR A 623 35.39 -12.74 1.28
C THR A 623 35.65 -13.01 2.77
N LEU A 624 35.14 -12.13 3.65
CA LEU A 624 35.31 -12.16 5.11
C LEU A 624 34.04 -12.62 5.84
N GLY A 625 32.90 -12.63 5.16
CA GLY A 625 31.64 -13.15 5.65
C GLY A 625 30.77 -13.68 4.52
N LEU A 626 30.06 -14.74 4.78
CA LEU A 626 29.20 -15.47 3.83
C LEU A 626 27.84 -15.76 4.40
N GLN A 627 26.81 -15.75 3.55
CA GLN A 627 25.54 -16.40 3.81
C GLN A 627 25.32 -17.55 2.83
N ALA A 628 24.61 -18.59 3.28
CA ALA A 628 24.27 -19.73 2.47
C ALA A 628 22.83 -20.18 2.73
N ARG A 629 22.16 -20.63 1.68
CA ARG A 629 20.84 -21.28 1.71
C ARG A 629 20.96 -22.62 0.99
N ARG A 630 20.60 -23.70 1.67
CA ARG A 630 20.65 -25.06 1.15
C ARG A 630 19.27 -25.69 1.19
N ILE A 631 18.80 -26.17 0.05
CA ILE A 631 17.59 -27.00 -0.02
C ILE A 631 18.01 -28.46 0.18
N THR A 632 17.50 -29.08 1.22
CA THR A 632 17.82 -30.49 1.56
C THR A 632 17.11 -31.44 0.60
N SER A 633 17.55 -32.71 0.57
CA SER A 633 16.90 -33.75 -0.22
C SER A 633 15.42 -34.01 0.14
N ALA A 634 15.03 -33.63 1.36
CA ALA A 634 13.66 -33.72 1.84
C ALA A 634 12.83 -32.44 1.53
N GLY A 635 13.45 -31.44 0.90
CA GLY A 635 12.80 -30.18 0.52
C GLY A 635 12.78 -29.11 1.61
N TYR A 636 13.48 -29.32 2.74
CA TYR A 636 13.61 -28.29 3.77
C TYR A 636 14.67 -27.27 3.41
N LEU A 637 14.46 -26.01 3.82
CA LEU A 637 15.43 -24.93 3.66
C LEU A 637 16.28 -24.82 4.92
N SER A 638 17.58 -25.07 4.80
CA SER A 638 18.59 -24.86 5.83
C SER A 638 19.45 -23.66 5.48
N ARG A 639 19.76 -22.81 6.47
CA ARG A 639 20.50 -21.58 6.31
C ARG A 639 21.79 -21.62 7.11
N ALA A 640 22.82 -20.91 6.61
CA ALA A 640 24.06 -20.74 7.34
C ALA A 640 24.64 -19.35 7.11
N CYS A 641 25.25 -18.78 8.15
CA CYS A 641 26.15 -17.62 8.05
C CYS A 641 27.52 -18.01 8.57
N ALA A 642 28.58 -17.49 7.95
CA ALA A 642 29.96 -17.65 8.40
C ALA A 642 30.64 -16.29 8.45
N ILE A 643 31.32 -15.99 9.56
CA ILE A 643 32.06 -14.75 9.79
C ILE A 643 33.55 -15.11 10.11
N GLY A 644 34.48 -14.51 9.37
CA GLY A 644 35.91 -14.76 9.50
C GLY A 644 36.58 -14.09 10.70
N CYS A 645 35.80 -13.69 11.70
CA CYS A 645 36.31 -13.09 12.94
C CYS A 645 35.28 -13.19 14.05
N SER A 646 35.52 -14.03 15.05
CA SER A 646 34.64 -14.13 16.22
C SER A 646 34.60 -12.83 17.03
N GLY A 647 35.70 -12.10 17.08
CA GLY A 647 35.80 -10.82 17.77
C GLY A 647 34.89 -9.71 17.22
N THR A 648 34.44 -9.82 15.98
CA THR A 648 33.40 -8.92 15.44
C THR A 648 32.05 -9.09 16.16
N LEU A 649 31.76 -10.33 16.59
CA LEU A 649 30.47 -10.69 17.22
C LEU A 649 30.52 -10.71 18.77
N THR A 650 31.74 -10.64 19.37
CA THR A 650 31.87 -10.85 20.82
C THR A 650 32.61 -9.74 21.55
N ASN A 651 33.38 -8.87 20.84
CA ASN A 651 34.23 -7.89 21.48
C ASN A 651 33.49 -6.62 21.88
N GLU A 652 33.48 -6.26 23.18
CA GLU A 652 32.84 -5.10 23.75
C GLU A 652 33.23 -3.77 23.06
N GLN A 653 34.50 -3.59 22.71
CA GLN A 653 34.94 -2.36 22.08
C GLN A 653 34.41 -2.23 20.63
N VAL A 654 34.26 -3.36 19.94
CA VAL A 654 33.67 -3.41 18.61
C VAL A 654 32.19 -3.04 18.70
N TYR A 655 31.47 -3.54 19.71
CA TYR A 655 30.07 -3.16 19.99
C TYR A 655 29.90 -1.65 20.20
N ALA A 656 30.80 -1.03 20.94
CA ALA A 656 30.70 0.39 21.25
C ALA A 656 31.03 1.33 20.07
N MET A 657 31.70 0.82 19.05
CA MET A 657 32.27 1.62 17.95
C MET A 657 31.65 1.36 16.58
N THR A 658 30.84 0.33 16.46
CA THR A 658 30.33 -0.14 15.16
C THR A 658 28.86 -0.53 15.21
N ASP A 659 28.32 -0.85 14.05
CA ASP A 659 26.91 -1.29 13.89
C ASP A 659 26.78 -2.83 13.97
N CYS A 660 27.75 -3.53 14.59
CA CYS A 660 27.73 -5.00 14.65
C CYS A 660 26.53 -5.55 15.40
N GLN A 661 25.96 -4.81 16.33
CA GLN A 661 24.74 -5.22 17.07
C GLN A 661 23.57 -5.45 16.12
N GLN A 662 23.34 -4.52 15.18
CA GLN A 662 22.29 -4.64 14.18
C GLN A 662 22.55 -5.85 13.26
N LEU A 663 23.81 -6.07 12.84
CA LEU A 663 24.16 -7.24 12.03
C LEU A 663 23.88 -8.55 12.77
N ILE A 664 24.24 -8.66 14.07
CA ILE A 664 24.00 -9.87 14.88
C ILE A 664 22.51 -10.18 14.97
N VAL A 665 21.67 -9.18 15.29
CA VAL A 665 20.23 -9.35 15.39
C VAL A 665 19.63 -9.79 14.04
N ARG A 666 20.03 -9.14 12.95
CA ARG A 666 19.57 -9.51 11.59
C ARG A 666 20.02 -10.89 11.16
N MET A 667 21.26 -11.31 11.50
CA MET A 667 21.72 -12.69 11.27
C MET A 667 20.88 -13.70 12.04
N ALA A 668 20.56 -13.43 13.31
CA ALA A 668 19.73 -14.32 14.12
C ALA A 668 18.30 -14.42 13.55
N GLU A 669 17.70 -13.29 13.17
CA GLU A 669 16.38 -13.26 12.51
C GLU A 669 16.38 -14.05 11.20
N PHE A 670 17.38 -13.83 10.34
CA PHE A 670 17.55 -14.55 9.09
C PHE A 670 17.70 -16.05 9.30
N LEU A 671 18.58 -16.47 10.23
CA LEU A 671 18.86 -17.88 10.49
C LEU A 671 17.71 -18.61 11.16
N LEU A 672 16.99 -17.95 12.06
CA LEU A 672 15.81 -18.51 12.72
C LEU A 672 14.52 -18.41 11.89
N ASN A 673 14.66 -17.99 10.62
CA ASN A 673 13.52 -17.77 9.73
C ASN A 673 12.45 -16.84 10.34
N MET A 674 12.90 -15.86 11.12
CA MET A 674 12.04 -14.86 11.74
C MET A 674 11.81 -13.68 10.79
N GLU A 675 12.69 -13.51 9.81
CA GLU A 675 12.42 -12.67 8.66
C GLU A 675 11.25 -13.27 7.87
N ALA A 676 10.38 -12.41 7.40
CA ALA A 676 9.26 -12.74 6.53
C ALA A 676 9.16 -14.25 6.22
N SER A 677 8.41 -14.99 7.04
CA SER A 677 8.26 -16.44 6.91
C SER A 677 8.01 -16.83 5.46
N ASP A 678 8.38 -18.05 5.07
CA ASP A 678 8.14 -18.69 3.77
C ASP A 678 6.63 -18.86 3.41
N LEU A 679 5.76 -17.99 3.95
CA LEU A 679 4.42 -17.88 3.40
C LEU A 679 4.58 -17.35 1.98
N ASP A 680 4.24 -18.20 1.00
CA ASP A 680 4.32 -17.88 -0.44
C ASP A 680 3.30 -16.78 -0.82
N ILE A 681 3.44 -15.61 -0.17
CA ILE A 681 2.65 -14.42 -0.42
C ILE A 681 3.49 -13.46 -1.26
N LEU A 682 3.17 -13.45 -2.56
CA LEU A 682 3.87 -12.59 -3.50
C LEU A 682 3.65 -11.11 -3.20
N ALA A 683 4.72 -10.31 -3.35
CA ALA A 683 4.62 -8.87 -3.32
C ALA A 683 3.62 -8.36 -4.39
N ARG A 684 2.81 -7.36 -4.05
CA ARG A 684 1.85 -6.74 -4.97
C ARG A 684 2.55 -5.62 -5.75
N GLU A 685 2.35 -5.54 -7.07
CA GLU A 685 2.96 -4.48 -7.88
C GLU A 685 2.71 -3.10 -7.27
N ALA A 686 3.77 -2.35 -6.96
CA ALA A 686 3.68 -1.02 -6.34
C ALA A 686 3.38 0.07 -7.37
N ILE A 687 3.97 -0.03 -8.53
CA ILE A 687 3.94 0.98 -9.57
C ILE A 687 3.26 0.40 -10.81
N ARG A 688 2.33 1.17 -11.38
CA ARG A 688 1.76 0.81 -12.68
C ARG A 688 2.87 0.86 -13.73
N PRO A 689 2.90 -0.14 -14.64
CA PRO A 689 3.90 -0.14 -15.71
C PRO A 689 3.87 1.19 -16.48
N ALA A 690 5.03 1.80 -16.66
CA ALA A 690 5.18 2.99 -17.46
C ALA A 690 4.74 2.74 -18.91
N LEU A 691 4.28 3.77 -19.59
CA LEU A 691 3.94 3.67 -21.01
C LEU A 691 5.20 3.45 -21.84
N GLY A 692 5.27 2.37 -22.59
CA GLY A 692 6.38 2.01 -23.49
C GLY A 692 6.37 2.87 -24.77
N VAL A 693 6.54 4.19 -24.64
CA VAL A 693 6.41 5.12 -25.77
C VAL A 693 7.75 5.59 -26.25
N GLY A 694 8.16 5.22 -27.45
CA GLY A 694 9.29 5.82 -28.15
C GLY A 694 9.04 7.27 -28.59
N SER A 695 7.76 7.65 -28.85
CA SER A 695 7.34 9.02 -29.22
C SER A 695 5.92 9.29 -28.75
N ILE A 696 5.71 10.40 -28.04
CA ILE A 696 4.41 10.86 -27.51
C ILE A 696 3.54 11.51 -28.62
N GLN A 697 4.14 11.88 -29.75
CA GLN A 697 3.49 12.67 -30.81
C GLN A 697 2.18 12.06 -31.35
N PRO A 698 2.05 10.76 -31.66
CA PRO A 698 0.79 10.22 -32.19
C PRO A 698 -0.37 10.33 -31.21
N GLY A 699 -0.13 10.09 -29.91
CA GLY A 699 -1.13 10.26 -28.86
C GLY A 699 -1.60 11.69 -28.72
N SER A 700 -0.70 12.65 -28.74
CA SER A 700 -1.00 14.10 -28.67
C SER A 700 -1.84 14.59 -29.83
N ILE A 701 -1.57 14.10 -31.04
CA ILE A 701 -2.36 14.45 -32.24
C ILE A 701 -3.81 13.95 -32.10
N LEU A 702 -3.98 12.73 -31.61
CA LEU A 702 -5.30 12.12 -31.43
C LEU A 702 -6.13 12.83 -30.35
N LEU A 703 -5.46 13.32 -29.29
CA LEU A 703 -6.07 14.15 -28.23
C LEU A 703 -6.59 15.51 -28.77
N ALA A 704 -5.86 16.16 -29.64
CA ALA A 704 -6.28 17.41 -30.26
C ALA A 704 -7.40 17.19 -31.30
N ALA A 705 -7.38 16.07 -32.00
CA ALA A 705 -8.37 15.73 -33.02
C ALA A 705 -9.78 15.54 -32.48
N LEU A 706 -9.92 14.94 -31.27
CA LEU A 706 -11.22 14.61 -30.67
C LEU A 706 -12.07 15.86 -30.35
N PRO A 707 -11.59 16.86 -29.60
CA PRO A 707 -12.32 18.12 -29.39
C PRO A 707 -12.57 18.87 -30.69
N ALA A 708 -11.57 18.89 -31.58
CA ALA A 708 -11.70 19.57 -32.89
C ALA A 708 -12.83 18.94 -33.72
N ALA A 709 -12.96 17.63 -33.79
CA ALA A 709 -14.03 16.95 -34.50
C ALA A 709 -15.42 17.33 -33.96
N VAL A 710 -15.57 17.40 -32.62
CA VAL A 710 -16.84 17.81 -31.97
C VAL A 710 -17.17 19.27 -32.31
N LEU A 711 -16.18 20.17 -32.27
CA LEU A 711 -16.38 21.58 -32.63
C LEU A 711 -16.70 21.78 -34.15
N VAL A 712 -16.05 21.00 -35.01
CA VAL A 712 -16.37 20.99 -36.46
C VAL A 712 -17.79 20.48 -36.68
N ALA A 713 -18.21 19.44 -36.00
CA ALA A 713 -19.61 18.94 -36.05
C ALA A 713 -20.60 20.05 -35.62
N ALA A 714 -20.27 20.79 -34.55
CA ALA A 714 -21.07 21.98 -34.14
C ALA A 714 -21.18 23.03 -35.23
N LEU A 715 -20.06 23.38 -35.87
CA LEU A 715 -20.04 24.38 -36.94
C LEU A 715 -20.85 23.93 -38.18
N LEU A 716 -20.76 22.63 -38.54
CA LEU A 716 -21.53 22.08 -39.65
C LEU A 716 -23.05 22.11 -39.37
N VAL A 717 -23.46 21.76 -38.15
CA VAL A 717 -24.86 21.85 -37.73
C VAL A 717 -25.36 23.30 -37.75
N LEU A 718 -24.58 24.26 -37.28
CA LEU A 718 -24.90 25.69 -37.32
C LEU A 718 -24.98 26.23 -38.74
N ARG A 719 -24.06 25.88 -39.64
CA ARG A 719 -24.09 26.26 -41.06
C ARG A 719 -25.32 25.74 -41.79
N ARG A 720 -25.65 24.43 -41.62
CA ARG A 720 -26.86 23.83 -42.19
C ARG A 720 -28.14 24.51 -41.73
N ARG A 721 -28.17 25.08 -40.54
CA ARG A 721 -29.32 25.84 -40.01
C ARG A 721 -29.40 27.24 -40.57
N ARG A 722 -28.28 27.95 -40.81
CA ARG A 722 -28.27 29.27 -41.42
C ARG A 722 -28.71 29.22 -42.90
N SER A 723 -28.53 28.08 -43.56
CA SER A 723 -28.92 27.85 -44.95
C SER A 723 -30.36 27.34 -45.15
N ARG A 724 -31.06 27.01 -44.06
CA ARG A 724 -32.52 26.75 -44.01
C ARG A 724 -33.23 27.91 -43.32
#